data_710945a0931690c5f57013448d2c3412
#
_entry.id   710945a0931690c5f57013448d2c3412
#
_cell.length_a   1.000
_cell.length_b   1.000
_cell.length_c   1.000
_cell.angle_alpha   90.00
_cell.angle_beta   90.00
_cell.angle_gamma   90.00
#
_symmetry.space_group_name_H-M   'P 1'
#
loop_
_entity.id
_entity.type
_entity.pdbx_description
1 polymer ?
#
loop_
_entity_poly.entity_id
_entity_poly.type
_entity_poly.pdbx_seq_one_letter_code
_entity_poly.pdbx_strand_id
1 'polypeptide(L)'
;MAEGEIAVQLPVKAPRLWSSEAPNLYDLLLTVEDGSGEVLEVVRQRVGFRRFELKNAVMYLNGKRIVFKGANRHDFCAESGRAIPEEKIRRDLLTMKRNNINAVRTCHYPDSSALYAICDELGLYVIDENNMETHGIWDMVARGRKPVEYALPGERMDWLPILLDRVNSTYQRDKNHASILIWSCGNESFGGDVIFEMSQKFRQLDDTRLVHYEGVAHDRRRNETTDMESQMYTPVAQIRKYLAEHRERPFILCEYTHAMGNSNGAMHWYTEYAYEEPLYQGGFIWDYIDQSIRTKDRYGNTTYAYGGDFDDRPCDYNFCGNGIAYGDGEESPKMQEVKYNYQDIFAKVTDTKAVVTNRAMFTNTSAYDCVVILARNGETIASAPLATDVPPMESREYDLPFAHQARGGEYAVTLSFRLKADTAWAPRGYEVAFAQGVYRVEEEAKFERYAPLRVVRGDYNTGVHGEHFSVLFGDLKGGLTSYRWGGKEMLKSIPKPNFWRAPNDNDCGCSMPLRYAQWKIASLYAATNATAELAKKNNHPSATENPDGSVTIGYTYGLGTRPDAQCELTYTVHPCGQVDVKLDYDPVAELGDMPEFGVMLKMDADYDQVRFYGYGPNENYVDRREGARLGIFKTTTRENVSKYLVPQECGNRTGVRWAEVTDYRGRGLRFTGDGMEFSALPYTPHELENAMHDYELPPIHYTVIRANLQQMGVAGDDSWGAQTHEEYLLDTSKHMSFTFSFKGI
;
A
#
# COMPACT_ATOMS: atom_id res chain seq x y z
N MET A 1 29.72 -32.91 39.78
CA MET A 1 28.68 -33.47 38.90
C MET A 1 29.38 -33.80 37.60
N ALA A 2 29.20 -34.99 37.04
CA ALA A 2 29.80 -35.32 35.76
C ALA A 2 28.96 -34.59 34.67
N GLU A 3 29.58 -33.70 33.91
CA GLU A 3 29.01 -33.16 32.70
C GLU A 3 28.99 -34.28 31.65
N GLY A 4 27.82 -34.55 31.07
CA GLY A 4 27.67 -35.55 30.01
C GLY A 4 26.49 -35.21 29.09
N GLU A 5 26.67 -35.47 27.80
CA GLU A 5 25.57 -35.42 26.81
C GLU A 5 24.87 -36.78 26.79
N ILE A 6 23.53 -36.76 26.76
CA ILE A 6 22.71 -37.95 26.60
C ILE A 6 21.91 -37.78 25.31
N ALA A 7 22.17 -38.62 24.31
CA ALA A 7 21.38 -38.68 23.08
C ALA A 7 20.18 -39.63 23.23
N VAL A 8 18.95 -39.17 23.05
CA VAL A 8 17.75 -39.99 23.11
C VAL A 8 17.06 -39.92 21.74
N GLN A 9 16.72 -41.11 21.19
CA GLN A 9 15.93 -41.20 19.92
C GLN A 9 14.52 -41.66 20.25
N LEU A 10 13.55 -40.84 19.92
CA LEU A 10 12.13 -41.14 20.09
C LEU A 10 11.45 -41.24 18.72
N PRO A 11 11.00 -42.43 18.27
CA PRO A 11 10.32 -42.59 16.99
C PRO A 11 8.91 -42.04 17.09
N VAL A 12 8.57 -41.10 16.20
CA VAL A 12 7.20 -40.57 16.03
C VAL A 12 6.63 -41.06 14.70
N LYS A 13 5.55 -41.87 14.76
CA LYS A 13 4.94 -42.44 13.56
C LYS A 13 3.99 -41.43 12.91
N ALA A 14 4.18 -41.14 11.60
CA ALA A 14 3.33 -40.29 10.79
C ALA A 14 2.95 -38.97 11.47
N PRO A 15 3.92 -38.14 11.89
CA PRO A 15 3.63 -36.91 12.57
C PRO A 15 2.85 -35.96 11.64
N ARG A 16 1.92 -35.17 12.20
CA ARG A 16 1.34 -34.04 11.49
C ARG A 16 2.43 -32.99 11.33
N LEU A 17 2.71 -32.64 10.07
CA LEU A 17 3.79 -31.71 9.77
C LEU A 17 3.40 -30.28 10.12
N TRP A 18 4.39 -29.49 10.51
CA TRP A 18 4.28 -28.07 10.77
C TRP A 18 4.45 -27.26 9.46
N SER A 19 3.59 -26.28 9.24
CA SER A 19 3.71 -25.28 8.16
C SER A 19 2.95 -24.00 8.56
N SER A 20 3.07 -22.93 7.76
CA SER A 20 2.28 -21.71 8.00
C SER A 20 0.76 -21.94 7.85
N GLU A 21 0.36 -22.91 7.05
CA GLU A 21 -1.05 -23.25 6.84
C GLU A 21 -1.59 -24.22 7.90
N ALA A 22 -0.72 -25.02 8.50
CA ALA A 22 -1.06 -26.01 9.53
C ALA A 22 0.06 -26.07 10.58
N PRO A 23 0.07 -25.17 11.58
CA PRO A 23 1.15 -25.07 12.57
C PRO A 23 1.01 -26.12 13.68
N ASN A 24 1.11 -27.40 13.29
CA ASN A 24 0.97 -28.51 14.20
C ASN A 24 2.19 -28.60 15.13
N LEU A 25 1.96 -28.49 16.44
CA LEU A 25 2.99 -28.59 17.46
C LEU A 25 2.73 -29.78 18.38
N TYR A 26 3.80 -30.35 18.90
CA TYR A 26 3.80 -31.42 19.90
C TYR A 26 4.53 -30.93 21.17
N ASP A 27 4.17 -31.48 22.30
CA ASP A 27 4.86 -31.23 23.56
C ASP A 27 5.82 -32.39 23.84
N LEU A 28 7.12 -32.11 23.89
CA LEU A 28 8.15 -33.00 24.43
C LEU A 28 8.33 -32.66 25.91
N LEU A 29 8.11 -33.64 26.76
CA LEU A 29 8.34 -33.54 28.21
C LEU A 29 9.60 -34.35 28.57
N LEU A 30 10.60 -33.66 29.10
CA LEU A 30 11.82 -34.28 29.64
C LEU A 30 11.72 -34.27 31.15
N THR A 31 11.63 -35.44 31.75
CA THR A 31 11.59 -35.59 33.20
C THR A 31 12.98 -36.06 33.70
N VAL A 32 13.56 -35.30 34.60
CA VAL A 32 14.80 -35.63 35.25
C VAL A 32 14.46 -36.23 36.63
N GLU A 33 14.90 -37.47 36.87
CA GLU A 33 14.66 -38.18 38.12
C GLU A 33 15.99 -38.47 38.80
N ASP A 34 15.98 -38.52 40.13
CA ASP A 34 17.15 -38.99 40.88
C ASP A 34 17.22 -40.53 40.90
N GLY A 35 18.27 -41.08 41.56
CA GLY A 35 18.46 -42.53 41.67
C GLY A 35 17.39 -43.26 42.49
N SER A 36 16.48 -42.55 43.17
CA SER A 36 15.32 -43.10 43.89
C SER A 36 14.03 -43.06 43.08
N GLY A 37 14.05 -42.39 41.92
CA GLY A 37 12.87 -42.16 41.07
C GLY A 37 12.06 -40.92 41.50
N GLU A 38 12.62 -40.05 42.33
CA GLU A 38 12.03 -38.75 42.64
C GLU A 38 12.26 -37.76 41.48
N VAL A 39 11.20 -37.10 41.01
CA VAL A 39 11.24 -36.11 39.92
C VAL A 39 11.92 -34.85 40.43
N LEU A 40 13.08 -34.51 39.86
CA LEU A 40 13.87 -33.33 40.19
C LEU A 40 13.47 -32.13 39.31
N GLU A 41 13.16 -32.38 38.03
CA GLU A 41 12.83 -31.34 37.08
C GLU A 41 11.96 -31.88 35.92
N VAL A 42 11.08 -31.04 35.38
CA VAL A 42 10.36 -31.33 34.15
C VAL A 42 10.57 -30.18 33.17
N VAL A 43 11.19 -30.45 32.04
CA VAL A 43 11.39 -29.48 30.96
C VAL A 43 10.41 -29.77 29.85
N ARG A 44 9.59 -28.78 29.53
CA ARG A 44 8.65 -28.84 28.39
C ARG A 44 9.25 -28.11 27.20
N GLN A 45 9.32 -28.78 26.03
CA GLN A 45 9.72 -28.21 24.78
C GLN A 45 8.62 -28.44 23.73
N ARG A 46 8.16 -27.35 23.07
CA ARG A 46 7.26 -27.47 21.92
C ARG A 46 8.06 -27.82 20.67
N VAL A 47 7.59 -28.75 19.88
CA VAL A 47 8.28 -29.28 18.70
C VAL A 47 7.35 -29.30 17.51
N GLY A 48 7.76 -28.74 16.38
CA GLY A 48 7.08 -28.87 15.09
C GLY A 48 7.90 -29.71 14.11
N PHE A 49 7.28 -30.75 13.56
CA PHE A 49 7.94 -31.61 12.58
C PHE A 49 7.84 -31.01 11.19
N ARG A 50 8.96 -30.68 10.57
CA ARG A 50 9.04 -30.16 9.21
C ARG A 50 10.35 -30.58 8.54
N ARG A 51 10.37 -30.52 7.21
CA ARG A 51 11.60 -30.68 6.42
C ARG A 51 11.73 -29.46 5.50
N PHE A 52 12.82 -28.70 5.69
CA PHE A 52 13.17 -27.58 4.83
C PHE A 52 14.45 -27.93 4.06
N GLU A 53 14.44 -27.79 2.76
CA GLU A 53 15.54 -28.25 1.90
C GLU A 53 15.72 -27.39 0.66
N LEU A 54 16.96 -27.20 0.26
CA LEU A 54 17.34 -26.61 -1.02
C LEU A 54 17.57 -27.73 -2.03
N LYS A 55 16.83 -27.70 -3.15
CA LYS A 55 16.89 -28.75 -4.16
C LYS A 55 16.74 -28.14 -5.55
N ASN A 56 17.74 -28.39 -6.43
CA ASN A 56 17.74 -27.82 -7.79
C ASN A 56 17.56 -26.30 -7.79
N ALA A 57 18.28 -25.59 -6.92
CA ALA A 57 18.21 -24.15 -6.73
C ALA A 57 16.84 -23.60 -6.28
N VAL A 58 15.98 -24.44 -5.69
CA VAL A 58 14.65 -24.06 -5.18
C VAL A 58 14.50 -24.54 -3.74
N MET A 59 13.95 -23.68 -2.88
CA MET A 59 13.64 -23.98 -1.48
C MET A 59 12.29 -24.70 -1.37
N TYR A 60 12.27 -25.79 -0.64
CA TYR A 60 11.08 -26.60 -0.39
C TYR A 60 10.80 -26.77 1.10
N LEU A 61 9.54 -26.65 1.48
CA LEU A 61 9.05 -27.04 2.81
C LEU A 61 8.12 -28.24 2.65
N ASN A 62 8.42 -29.35 3.36
CA ASN A 62 7.63 -30.58 3.33
C ASN A 62 7.38 -31.08 1.88
N GLY A 63 8.36 -30.88 0.99
CA GLY A 63 8.31 -31.30 -0.41
C GLY A 63 7.53 -30.36 -1.35
N LYS A 64 7.07 -29.20 -0.87
CA LYS A 64 6.42 -28.17 -1.69
C LYS A 64 7.30 -26.92 -1.79
N ARG A 65 7.33 -26.32 -2.98
CA ARG A 65 8.04 -25.05 -3.19
C ARG A 65 7.44 -23.96 -2.32
N ILE A 66 8.29 -23.26 -1.55
CA ILE A 66 7.87 -22.15 -0.69
C ILE A 66 7.93 -20.83 -1.45
N VAL A 67 7.00 -19.91 -1.13
CA VAL A 67 7.05 -18.49 -1.50
C VAL A 67 6.92 -17.69 -0.22
N PHE A 68 7.90 -16.82 0.04
CA PHE A 68 7.86 -15.91 1.18
C PHE A 68 6.99 -14.70 0.85
N LYS A 69 5.96 -14.51 1.66
CA LYS A 69 5.06 -13.36 1.71
C LYS A 69 5.37 -12.64 3.01
N GLY A 70 6.55 -12.03 3.07
CA GLY A 70 7.17 -11.61 4.29
C GLY A 70 7.04 -10.12 4.60
N ALA A 71 7.34 -9.78 5.85
CA ALA A 71 7.63 -8.42 6.29
C ALA A 71 8.83 -8.44 7.24
N ASN A 72 9.65 -7.41 7.16
CA ASN A 72 10.68 -7.12 8.13
C ASN A 72 10.02 -6.57 9.40
N ARG A 73 10.54 -6.90 10.57
CA ARG A 73 10.00 -6.41 11.83
C ARG A 73 11.13 -6.05 12.79
N HIS A 74 11.14 -4.77 13.17
CA HIS A 74 11.87 -4.32 14.33
C HIS A 74 11.11 -4.62 15.62
N ASP A 75 11.84 -4.99 16.69
CA ASP A 75 11.29 -4.99 18.04
C ASP A 75 11.10 -3.53 18.48
N PHE A 76 9.88 -3.00 18.26
CA PHE A 76 9.54 -1.62 18.56
C PHE A 76 8.10 -1.42 19.03
N CYS A 77 7.92 -0.50 19.98
CA CYS A 77 6.63 -0.10 20.53
C CYS A 77 6.63 1.41 20.74
N ALA A 78 5.62 2.09 20.24
CA ALA A 78 5.56 3.56 20.32
C ALA A 78 5.56 4.11 21.76
N GLU A 79 5.07 3.33 22.72
CA GLU A 79 4.99 3.68 24.12
C GLU A 79 6.28 3.44 24.90
N SER A 80 7.06 2.45 24.52
CA SER A 80 8.20 1.95 25.31
C SER A 80 9.49 1.76 24.51
N GLY A 81 9.51 2.18 23.23
CA GLY A 81 10.66 2.02 22.35
C GLY A 81 10.98 0.54 22.16
N ARG A 82 12.19 0.11 22.51
CA ARG A 82 12.65 -1.26 22.32
C ARG A 82 12.35 -2.22 23.47
N ALA A 83 11.68 -1.76 24.53
CA ALA A 83 11.19 -2.60 25.62
C ALA A 83 9.76 -3.06 25.32
N ILE A 84 9.62 -4.20 24.64
CA ILE A 84 8.35 -4.61 24.05
C ILE A 84 7.62 -5.62 24.92
N PRO A 85 6.34 -5.35 25.29
CA PRO A 85 5.49 -6.35 25.95
C PRO A 85 5.13 -7.49 25.00
N GLU A 86 5.01 -8.72 25.54
CA GLU A 86 4.62 -9.90 24.77
C GLU A 86 3.26 -9.72 24.06
N GLU A 87 2.32 -9.04 24.70
CA GLU A 87 1.01 -8.74 24.11
C GLU A 87 1.11 -7.90 22.83
N LYS A 88 2.09 -7.00 22.77
CA LYS A 88 2.34 -6.20 21.56
C LYS A 88 2.90 -7.09 20.44
N ILE A 89 3.87 -7.96 20.77
CA ILE A 89 4.42 -8.92 19.79
C ILE A 89 3.30 -9.82 19.25
N ARG A 90 2.48 -10.37 20.13
CA ARG A 90 1.33 -11.22 19.73
C ARG A 90 0.32 -10.46 18.84
N ARG A 91 0.02 -9.20 19.18
CA ARG A 91 -0.88 -8.36 18.36
C ARG A 91 -0.30 -8.14 16.96
N ASP A 92 0.98 -7.83 16.86
CA ASP A 92 1.66 -7.62 15.58
C ASP A 92 1.59 -8.88 14.70
N LEU A 93 1.97 -10.03 15.25
CA LEU A 93 1.97 -11.30 14.53
C LEU A 93 0.55 -11.76 14.14
N LEU A 94 -0.47 -11.47 14.96
CA LEU A 94 -1.88 -11.68 14.61
C LEU A 94 -2.30 -10.79 13.46
N THR A 95 -1.90 -9.51 13.45
CA THR A 95 -2.19 -8.59 12.35
C THR A 95 -1.51 -9.06 11.06
N MET A 96 -0.25 -9.47 11.12
CA MET A 96 0.44 -10.07 9.98
C MET A 96 -0.32 -11.28 9.43
N LYS A 97 -0.68 -12.23 10.29
CA LYS A 97 -1.38 -13.45 9.89
C LYS A 97 -2.76 -13.16 9.26
N ARG A 98 -3.50 -12.19 9.79
CA ARG A 98 -4.80 -11.74 9.26
C ARG A 98 -4.68 -11.08 7.90
N ASN A 99 -3.51 -10.55 7.57
CA ASN A 99 -3.23 -9.90 6.29
C ASN A 99 -2.38 -10.77 5.36
N ASN A 100 -2.47 -12.12 5.51
CA ASN A 100 -1.84 -13.10 4.63
C ASN A 100 -0.31 -13.07 4.60
N ILE A 101 0.34 -12.35 5.52
CA ILE A 101 1.79 -12.41 5.72
C ILE A 101 2.11 -13.79 6.31
N ASN A 102 3.04 -14.52 5.69
CA ASN A 102 3.42 -15.86 6.11
C ASN A 102 4.85 -15.94 6.68
N ALA A 103 5.61 -14.85 6.63
CA ALA A 103 7.01 -14.83 7.05
C ALA A 103 7.41 -13.51 7.71
N VAL A 104 8.39 -13.59 8.64
CA VAL A 104 9.00 -12.46 9.32
C VAL A 104 10.51 -12.56 9.18
N ARG A 105 11.20 -11.46 8.87
CA ARG A 105 12.64 -11.31 9.09
C ARG A 105 12.85 -10.45 10.32
N THR A 106 13.61 -10.96 11.28
CA THR A 106 13.99 -10.19 12.47
C THR A 106 15.12 -9.24 12.11
N CYS A 107 14.79 -7.97 11.93
CA CYS A 107 15.76 -6.99 11.44
C CYS A 107 16.24 -6.08 12.58
N HIS A 108 17.52 -5.87 12.81
CA HIS A 108 18.69 -6.61 12.28
C HIS A 108 19.42 -7.24 13.47
N TYR A 109 18.72 -8.06 14.22
CA TYR A 109 19.14 -8.72 15.47
C TYR A 109 18.10 -9.79 15.84
N PRO A 110 18.45 -10.77 16.67
CA PRO A 110 17.46 -11.72 17.19
C PRO A 110 16.43 -10.97 18.06
N ASP A 111 15.15 -11.12 17.72
CA ASP A 111 14.05 -10.52 18.48
C ASP A 111 13.84 -11.18 19.86
N SER A 112 12.87 -10.70 20.63
CA SER A 112 12.44 -11.34 21.88
C SER A 112 12.10 -12.82 21.66
N SER A 113 12.48 -13.69 22.62
CA SER A 113 12.18 -15.13 22.55
C SER A 113 10.67 -15.44 22.42
N ALA A 114 9.81 -14.54 22.87
CA ALA A 114 8.37 -14.65 22.72
C ALA A 114 7.94 -14.64 21.25
N LEU A 115 8.64 -13.91 20.38
CA LEU A 115 8.32 -13.84 18.94
C LEU A 115 8.33 -15.24 18.32
N TYR A 116 9.39 -15.99 18.54
CA TYR A 116 9.58 -17.31 17.92
C TYR A 116 8.52 -18.31 18.40
N ALA A 117 8.22 -18.31 19.70
CA ALA A 117 7.16 -19.15 20.26
C ALA A 117 5.78 -18.83 19.66
N ILE A 118 5.48 -17.54 19.45
CA ILE A 118 4.23 -17.12 18.83
C ILE A 118 4.24 -17.43 17.32
N CYS A 119 5.36 -17.30 16.63
CA CYS A 119 5.52 -17.72 15.24
C CYS A 119 5.32 -19.23 15.06
N ASP A 120 5.84 -20.05 15.98
CA ASP A 120 5.58 -21.50 16.00
C ASP A 120 4.08 -21.80 16.13
N GLU A 121 3.39 -21.08 17.02
CA GLU A 121 1.96 -21.25 17.30
C GLU A 121 1.06 -20.78 16.14
N LEU A 122 1.34 -19.61 15.57
CA LEU A 122 0.51 -19.01 14.53
C LEU A 122 0.85 -19.50 13.12
N GLY A 123 2.00 -20.13 12.94
CA GLY A 123 2.51 -20.56 11.64
C GLY A 123 3.02 -19.37 10.82
N LEU A 124 4.11 -18.74 11.27
CA LEU A 124 4.86 -17.74 10.54
C LEU A 124 6.29 -18.25 10.35
N TYR A 125 6.80 -18.23 9.12
CA TYR A 125 8.20 -18.56 8.85
C TYR A 125 9.10 -17.45 9.35
N VAL A 126 10.32 -17.78 9.79
CA VAL A 126 11.25 -16.80 10.32
C VAL A 126 12.60 -16.91 9.62
N ILE A 127 13.13 -15.78 9.19
CA ILE A 127 14.57 -15.55 9.01
C ILE A 127 15.05 -14.93 10.31
N ASP A 128 15.83 -15.69 11.08
CA ASP A 128 16.40 -15.24 12.35
C ASP A 128 17.76 -14.60 12.09
N GLU A 129 17.87 -13.31 12.35
CA GLU A 129 19.05 -12.53 11.96
C GLU A 129 19.95 -12.25 13.15
N ASN A 130 21.22 -12.57 12.97
CA ASN A 130 22.25 -12.31 13.94
C ASN A 130 22.52 -10.81 14.07
N ASN A 131 22.81 -10.34 15.28
CA ASN A 131 23.14 -8.94 15.52
C ASN A 131 24.50 -8.58 14.93
N MET A 132 24.51 -8.17 13.66
CA MET A 132 25.69 -7.67 12.97
C MET A 132 25.23 -6.71 11.86
N GLU A 133 25.58 -5.44 12.03
CA GLU A 133 25.35 -4.38 11.06
C GLU A 133 26.38 -3.27 11.25
N THR A 134 26.95 -2.79 10.14
CA THR A 134 27.97 -1.73 10.13
C THR A 134 27.64 -0.67 9.06
N HIS A 135 26.38 -0.27 8.97
CA HIS A 135 25.80 0.54 7.91
C HIS A 135 26.58 1.85 7.64
N GLY A 136 27.04 2.55 8.69
CA GLY A 136 27.78 3.80 8.51
C GLY A 136 29.08 3.64 7.70
N ILE A 137 29.78 2.52 7.86
CA ILE A 137 30.96 2.17 7.04
C ILE A 137 30.54 1.64 5.67
N TRP A 138 29.49 0.82 5.63
CA TRP A 138 28.88 0.32 4.40
C TRP A 138 28.53 1.49 3.45
N ASP A 139 27.86 2.54 3.94
CA ASP A 139 27.48 3.71 3.17
C ASP A 139 28.69 4.43 2.55
N MET A 140 29.79 4.56 3.32
CA MET A 140 31.03 5.16 2.79
C MET A 140 31.63 4.39 1.62
N VAL A 141 31.55 3.04 1.69
CA VAL A 141 32.05 2.16 0.63
C VAL A 141 31.07 2.13 -0.56
N ALA A 142 29.78 2.00 -0.33
CA ALA A 142 28.74 1.98 -1.35
C ALA A 142 28.73 3.27 -2.19
N ARG A 143 29.00 4.41 -1.57
CA ARG A 143 29.13 5.72 -2.26
C ARG A 143 30.51 5.96 -2.88
N GLY A 144 31.40 4.98 -2.89
CA GLY A 144 32.75 5.10 -3.44
C GLY A 144 33.68 6.08 -2.71
N ARG A 145 33.33 6.48 -1.47
CA ARG A 145 34.17 7.37 -0.63
C ARG A 145 35.35 6.64 0.02
N LYS A 146 35.19 5.35 0.19
CA LYS A 146 36.22 4.44 0.73
C LYS A 146 36.27 3.17 -0.11
N PRO A 147 37.43 2.51 -0.22
CA PRO A 147 37.53 1.22 -0.91
C PRO A 147 36.88 0.10 -0.06
N VAL A 148 36.58 -1.04 -0.70
CA VAL A 148 35.87 -2.18 -0.06
C VAL A 148 36.65 -2.76 1.13
N GLU A 149 37.99 -2.66 1.14
CA GLU A 149 38.84 -3.08 2.25
C GLU A 149 38.62 -2.26 3.53
N TYR A 150 37.90 -1.14 3.43
CA TYR A 150 37.50 -0.32 4.58
C TYR A 150 36.24 -0.85 5.27
N ALA A 151 35.49 -1.75 4.62
CA ALA A 151 34.29 -2.34 5.18
C ALA A 151 34.58 -3.11 6.49
N LEU A 152 33.61 -3.08 7.40
CA LEU A 152 33.65 -3.83 8.64
C LEU A 152 32.51 -4.88 8.64
N PRO A 153 32.74 -6.08 9.18
CA PRO A 153 34.03 -6.57 9.70
C PRO A 153 35.04 -6.93 8.60
N GLY A 154 34.65 -7.16 7.35
CA GLY A 154 35.52 -7.45 6.21
C GLY A 154 36.55 -8.58 6.52
N GLU A 155 37.84 -8.23 6.39
CA GLU A 155 38.98 -9.11 6.66
C GLU A 155 39.53 -8.97 8.12
N ARG A 156 38.81 -8.23 8.97
CA ARG A 156 39.24 -7.91 10.35
C ARG A 156 39.03 -9.10 11.28
N MET A 157 39.94 -10.08 11.23
CA MET A 157 39.88 -11.31 12.04
C MET A 157 39.89 -11.07 13.55
N ASP A 158 40.24 -9.88 14.02
CA ASP A 158 40.11 -9.45 15.41
C ASP A 158 38.62 -9.30 15.87
N TRP A 159 37.69 -9.13 14.93
CA TRP A 159 36.24 -9.12 15.19
C TRP A 159 35.62 -10.51 15.27
N LEU A 160 36.30 -11.52 14.65
CA LEU A 160 35.73 -12.87 14.48
C LEU A 160 35.29 -13.53 15.80
N PRO A 161 36.10 -13.52 16.91
CA PRO A 161 35.65 -14.17 18.14
C PRO A 161 34.33 -13.66 18.70
N ILE A 162 34.10 -12.33 18.63
CA ILE A 162 32.87 -11.71 19.12
C ILE A 162 31.69 -12.09 18.24
N LEU A 163 31.87 -12.11 16.91
CA LEU A 163 30.82 -12.44 15.98
C LEU A 163 30.46 -13.92 15.99
N LEU A 164 31.43 -14.81 16.18
CA LEU A 164 31.18 -16.24 16.40
C LEU A 164 30.42 -16.50 17.70
N ASP A 165 30.71 -15.74 18.77
CA ASP A 165 29.96 -15.80 20.01
C ASP A 165 28.49 -15.40 19.81
N ARG A 166 28.23 -14.32 19.05
CA ARG A 166 26.85 -13.91 18.67
C ARG A 166 26.14 -15.00 17.88
N VAL A 167 26.78 -15.59 16.85
CA VAL A 167 26.24 -16.72 16.08
C VAL A 167 25.88 -17.89 17.01
N ASN A 168 26.79 -18.26 17.92
CA ASN A 168 26.55 -19.35 18.87
C ASN A 168 25.37 -19.01 19.81
N SER A 169 25.31 -17.79 20.32
CA SER A 169 24.26 -17.34 21.24
C SER A 169 22.88 -17.36 20.57
N THR A 170 22.77 -16.83 19.33
CA THR A 170 21.55 -16.89 18.52
C THR A 170 21.10 -18.33 18.31
N TYR A 171 22.01 -19.19 17.83
CA TYR A 171 21.69 -20.59 17.60
C TYR A 171 21.26 -21.32 18.87
N GLN A 172 22.02 -21.24 19.98
CA GLN A 172 21.73 -21.97 21.22
C GLN A 172 20.38 -21.54 21.82
N ARG A 173 20.03 -20.28 21.71
CA ARG A 173 18.74 -19.75 22.19
C ARG A 173 17.55 -20.25 21.34
N ASP A 174 17.68 -20.24 20.00
CA ASP A 174 16.53 -20.30 19.11
C ASP A 174 16.43 -21.60 18.29
N LYS A 175 17.41 -22.49 18.35
CA LYS A 175 17.51 -23.74 17.56
C LYS A 175 16.28 -24.66 17.61
N ASN A 176 15.47 -24.59 18.67
CA ASN A 176 14.32 -25.49 18.88
C ASN A 176 13.02 -24.99 18.22
N HIS A 177 13.01 -23.80 17.62
CA HIS A 177 11.82 -23.24 16.99
C HIS A 177 11.59 -23.78 15.58
N ALA A 178 10.39 -24.33 15.35
CA ALA A 178 9.99 -24.88 14.05
C ALA A 178 9.82 -23.78 12.98
N SER A 179 9.46 -22.58 13.40
CA SER A 179 9.25 -21.41 12.53
C SER A 179 10.52 -20.93 11.83
N ILE A 180 11.70 -21.08 12.47
CA ILE A 180 12.96 -20.63 11.90
C ILE A 180 13.35 -21.57 10.75
N LEU A 181 13.44 -21.03 9.54
CA LEU A 181 13.85 -21.74 8.33
C LEU A 181 15.25 -21.36 7.88
N ILE A 182 15.68 -20.14 8.18
CA ILE A 182 16.91 -19.54 7.68
C ILE A 182 17.60 -18.81 8.83
N TRP A 183 18.93 -19.04 8.98
CA TRP A 183 19.82 -18.24 9.81
C TRP A 183 20.42 -17.13 8.95
N SER A 184 20.37 -15.88 9.40
CA SER A 184 20.98 -14.75 8.69
C SER A 184 22.22 -14.25 9.44
N CYS A 185 23.30 -13.99 8.72
CA CYS A 185 24.56 -13.53 9.31
C CYS A 185 24.48 -12.07 9.80
N GLY A 186 23.57 -11.27 9.25
CA GLY A 186 23.44 -9.85 9.60
C GLY A 186 22.96 -9.03 8.41
N ASN A 187 23.20 -7.72 8.46
CA ASN A 187 22.71 -6.71 7.52
C ASN A 187 23.83 -5.74 7.09
N GLU A 188 23.78 -5.22 5.88
CA GLU A 188 24.48 -4.08 5.28
C GLU A 188 25.91 -3.83 5.77
N SER A 189 26.76 -4.86 5.61
CA SER A 189 28.16 -4.86 6.09
C SER A 189 29.15 -5.37 5.04
N PHE A 190 28.77 -5.38 3.75
CA PHE A 190 29.53 -6.01 2.65
C PHE A 190 29.82 -7.49 2.95
N GLY A 191 30.88 -8.06 2.34
CA GLY A 191 31.32 -9.43 2.54
C GLY A 191 32.64 -9.50 3.30
N GLY A 192 33.44 -10.52 2.98
CA GLY A 192 34.74 -10.75 3.55
C GLY A 192 34.85 -12.03 4.36
N ASP A 193 36.06 -12.34 4.82
CA ASP A 193 36.36 -13.61 5.48
C ASP A 193 35.64 -13.76 6.84
N VAL A 194 35.43 -12.66 7.55
CA VAL A 194 34.80 -12.72 8.88
C VAL A 194 33.32 -13.16 8.75
N ILE A 195 32.56 -12.60 7.84
CA ILE A 195 31.16 -12.98 7.64
C ILE A 195 31.05 -14.38 7.01
N PHE A 196 32.00 -14.73 6.15
CA PHE A 196 32.11 -16.10 5.66
C PHE A 196 32.28 -17.11 6.79
N GLU A 197 33.18 -16.88 7.72
CA GLU A 197 33.38 -17.75 8.89
C GLU A 197 32.13 -17.80 9.81
N MET A 198 31.38 -16.70 9.95
CA MET A 198 30.08 -16.71 10.64
C MET A 198 29.11 -17.69 9.95
N SER A 199 29.03 -17.66 8.62
CA SER A 199 28.18 -18.55 7.85
C SER A 199 28.59 -20.03 8.00
N GLN A 200 29.89 -20.31 8.01
CA GLN A 200 30.43 -21.66 8.25
C GLN A 200 30.10 -22.13 9.68
N LYS A 201 30.12 -21.22 10.65
CA LYS A 201 29.74 -21.55 12.03
C LYS A 201 28.28 -21.96 12.15
N PHE A 202 27.36 -21.24 11.48
CA PHE A 202 25.93 -21.66 11.42
C PHE A 202 25.79 -23.04 10.80
N ARG A 203 26.44 -23.33 9.66
CA ARG A 203 26.38 -24.64 8.99
C ARG A 203 26.99 -25.75 9.82
N GLN A 204 27.99 -25.44 10.63
CA GLN A 204 28.61 -26.40 11.57
C GLN A 204 27.66 -26.77 12.72
N LEU A 205 26.84 -25.79 13.16
CA LEU A 205 25.91 -25.97 14.28
C LEU A 205 24.58 -26.58 13.83
N ASP A 206 24.15 -26.34 12.58
CA ASP A 206 22.85 -26.73 12.06
C ASP A 206 22.91 -27.05 10.56
N ASP A 207 22.65 -28.30 10.23
CA ASP A 207 22.54 -28.79 8.85
C ASP A 207 21.11 -28.88 8.32
N THR A 208 20.11 -28.40 9.11
CA THR A 208 18.67 -28.48 8.81
C THR A 208 18.05 -27.18 8.33
N ARG A 209 18.79 -26.07 8.43
CA ARG A 209 18.40 -24.73 8.00
C ARG A 209 19.39 -24.12 7.02
N LEU A 210 18.93 -23.21 6.18
CA LEU A 210 19.79 -22.49 5.24
C LEU A 210 20.43 -21.28 5.92
N VAL A 211 21.50 -20.78 5.31
CA VAL A 211 22.21 -19.58 5.74
C VAL A 211 22.04 -18.47 4.72
N HIS A 212 21.67 -17.31 5.21
CA HIS A 212 21.41 -16.08 4.45
C HIS A 212 22.43 -15.00 4.77
N TYR A 213 22.82 -14.26 3.77
CA TYR A 213 23.49 -12.97 3.90
C TYR A 213 23.37 -12.18 2.58
N GLU A 214 22.80 -10.97 2.62
CA GLU A 214 22.53 -10.16 1.42
C GLU A 214 23.76 -9.43 0.89
N GLY A 215 24.70 -9.04 1.76
CA GLY A 215 25.87 -8.24 1.37
C GLY A 215 26.77 -8.90 0.33
N VAL A 216 26.60 -10.19 0.07
CA VAL A 216 27.24 -10.91 -1.04
C VAL A 216 26.87 -10.29 -2.40
N ALA A 217 25.69 -9.67 -2.55
CA ALA A 217 25.30 -8.97 -3.78
C ALA A 217 26.26 -7.82 -4.10
N HIS A 218 26.84 -7.20 -3.11
CA HIS A 218 27.78 -6.08 -3.23
C HIS A 218 29.25 -6.51 -3.20
N ASP A 219 29.54 -7.68 -2.61
CA ASP A 219 30.92 -8.19 -2.45
C ASP A 219 30.97 -9.69 -2.75
N ARG A 220 31.35 -10.01 -3.98
CA ARG A 220 31.37 -11.37 -4.53
C ARG A 220 32.58 -12.20 -4.15
N ARG A 221 33.51 -11.68 -3.30
CA ARG A 221 34.73 -12.40 -2.91
C ARG A 221 34.45 -13.73 -2.20
N ARG A 222 33.32 -13.82 -1.47
CA ARG A 222 32.88 -15.01 -0.73
C ARG A 222 31.42 -15.33 -1.08
N ASN A 223 31.16 -15.72 -2.33
CA ASN A 223 29.82 -16.08 -2.78
C ASN A 223 29.17 -17.21 -1.96
N GLU A 224 29.97 -18.12 -1.42
CA GLU A 224 29.52 -19.27 -0.62
C GLU A 224 29.04 -18.89 0.80
N THR A 225 29.12 -17.66 1.19
CA THR A 225 28.57 -17.16 2.46
C THR A 225 27.08 -17.43 2.59
N THR A 226 26.34 -17.30 1.49
CA THR A 226 24.87 -17.45 1.47
C THR A 226 24.41 -18.61 0.56
N ASP A 227 23.30 -19.27 0.94
CA ASP A 227 22.71 -20.37 0.16
C ASP A 227 21.73 -19.87 -0.92
N MET A 228 21.44 -18.59 -0.94
CA MET A 228 20.52 -17.93 -1.89
C MET A 228 21.08 -16.60 -2.39
N GLU A 229 20.64 -16.17 -3.55
CA GLU A 229 20.80 -14.78 -3.93
C GLU A 229 19.76 -13.96 -3.15
N SER A 230 20.22 -12.93 -2.47
CA SER A 230 19.38 -12.01 -1.73
C SER A 230 19.77 -10.58 -2.07
N GLN A 231 18.79 -9.78 -2.39
CA GLN A 231 18.99 -8.38 -2.73
C GLN A 231 17.94 -7.51 -2.02
N MET A 232 18.17 -6.20 -2.04
CA MET A 232 17.26 -5.20 -1.47
C MET A 232 16.75 -4.29 -2.59
N TYR A 233 15.45 -4.01 -2.58
CA TYR A 233 14.78 -3.01 -3.44
C TYR A 233 15.02 -3.15 -4.95
N THR A 234 15.46 -4.32 -5.40
CA THR A 234 15.73 -4.57 -6.81
C THR A 234 14.43 -4.65 -7.60
N PRO A 235 14.20 -3.78 -8.60
CA PRO A 235 12.99 -3.82 -9.43
C PRO A 235 12.83 -5.15 -10.18
N VAL A 236 11.59 -5.59 -10.40
CA VAL A 236 11.27 -6.87 -11.06
C VAL A 236 11.96 -7.02 -12.42
N ALA A 237 12.08 -5.94 -13.20
CA ALA A 237 12.77 -5.98 -14.49
C ALA A 237 14.26 -6.37 -14.34
N GLN A 238 14.91 -5.91 -13.27
CA GLN A 238 16.32 -6.25 -13.00
C GLN A 238 16.44 -7.69 -12.44
N ILE A 239 15.50 -8.14 -11.63
CA ILE A 239 15.46 -9.54 -11.16
C ILE A 239 15.30 -10.49 -12.35
N ARG A 240 14.39 -10.17 -13.30
CA ARG A 240 14.22 -10.94 -14.55
C ARG A 240 15.53 -11.04 -15.34
N LYS A 241 16.23 -9.93 -15.48
CA LYS A 241 17.53 -9.88 -16.16
C LYS A 241 18.59 -10.74 -15.42
N TYR A 242 18.68 -10.59 -14.11
CA TYR A 242 19.61 -11.38 -13.29
C TYR A 242 19.34 -12.88 -13.41
N LEU A 243 18.11 -13.33 -13.25
CA LEU A 243 17.73 -14.73 -13.29
C LEU A 243 17.77 -15.35 -14.69
N ALA A 244 17.81 -14.54 -15.75
CA ALA A 244 18.06 -15.05 -17.11
C ALA A 244 19.48 -15.60 -17.26
N GLU A 245 20.44 -15.09 -16.50
CA GLU A 245 21.87 -15.43 -16.56
C GLU A 245 22.34 -16.30 -15.40
N HIS A 246 21.68 -16.21 -14.21
CA HIS A 246 22.07 -16.84 -12.95
C HIS A 246 20.98 -17.80 -12.45
N ARG A 247 21.18 -19.11 -12.61
CA ARG A 247 20.19 -20.16 -12.29
C ARG A 247 20.63 -21.10 -11.18
N GLU A 248 21.77 -20.84 -10.55
CA GLU A 248 22.42 -21.75 -9.60
C GLU A 248 21.87 -21.67 -8.18
N ARG A 249 21.11 -20.63 -7.83
CA ARG A 249 20.56 -20.38 -6.49
C ARG A 249 19.13 -19.87 -6.56
N PRO A 250 18.32 -20.05 -5.49
CA PRO A 250 17.07 -19.34 -5.34
C PRO A 250 17.32 -17.85 -5.10
N PHE A 251 16.37 -17.03 -5.48
CA PHE A 251 16.40 -15.58 -5.30
C PHE A 251 15.29 -15.14 -4.35
N ILE A 252 15.62 -14.33 -3.35
CA ILE A 252 14.66 -13.62 -2.50
C ILE A 252 15.01 -12.13 -2.44
N LEU A 253 14.02 -11.30 -2.10
CA LEU A 253 14.25 -9.93 -1.67
C LEU A 253 14.15 -9.89 -0.15
N CYS A 254 15.28 -9.74 0.57
CA CYS A 254 15.23 -9.60 2.02
C CYS A 254 14.59 -8.27 2.43
N GLU A 255 14.57 -7.29 1.53
CA GLU A 255 13.85 -6.02 1.66
C GLU A 255 13.30 -5.59 0.30
N TYR A 256 12.03 -5.18 0.25
CA TYR A 256 11.41 -4.65 -0.96
C TYR A 256 10.21 -3.78 -0.65
N THR A 257 9.74 -3.06 -1.65
CA THR A 257 8.56 -2.19 -1.58
C THR A 257 8.55 -1.35 -0.30
N HIS A 258 9.55 -0.44 -0.22
CA HIS A 258 9.77 0.42 0.95
C HIS A 258 8.52 1.21 1.31
N ALA A 259 7.96 0.93 2.49
CA ALA A 259 6.61 1.35 2.86
C ALA A 259 6.54 2.72 3.55
N MET A 260 7.47 3.62 3.24
CA MET A 260 7.52 4.96 3.83
C MET A 260 6.36 5.84 3.35
N GLY A 261 5.57 6.36 4.30
CA GLY A 261 4.41 7.19 4.01
C GLY A 261 3.41 6.54 3.04
N ASN A 262 2.94 7.30 2.07
CA ASN A 262 2.04 6.84 1.00
C ASN A 262 2.85 6.16 -0.11
N SER A 263 2.92 4.83 -0.10
CA SER A 263 3.84 4.00 -0.90
C SER A 263 3.24 2.63 -1.24
N ASN A 264 4.09 1.60 -1.49
CA ASN A 264 3.73 0.24 -1.92
C ASN A 264 3.04 0.18 -3.30
N GLY A 265 3.33 1.12 -4.19
CA GLY A 265 2.92 1.05 -5.59
C GLY A 265 3.58 -0.13 -6.32
N ALA A 266 2.89 -0.70 -7.31
CA ALA A 266 3.34 -1.80 -8.14
C ALA A 266 3.75 -3.10 -7.40
N MET A 267 3.35 -3.28 -6.13
CA MET A 267 3.67 -4.47 -5.34
C MET A 267 3.24 -5.78 -6.04
N HIS A 268 2.15 -5.77 -6.79
CA HIS A 268 1.65 -6.94 -7.51
C HIS A 268 2.65 -7.48 -8.56
N TRP A 269 3.53 -6.68 -9.11
CA TRP A 269 4.56 -7.17 -10.04
C TRP A 269 5.50 -8.18 -9.38
N TYR A 270 5.90 -7.92 -8.14
CA TYR A 270 6.76 -8.83 -7.37
C TYR A 270 6.03 -10.11 -6.98
N THR A 271 4.79 -9.98 -6.50
CA THR A 271 4.01 -11.15 -6.05
C THR A 271 3.57 -12.05 -7.20
N GLU A 272 3.22 -11.49 -8.36
CA GLU A 272 2.92 -12.27 -9.58
C GLU A 272 4.18 -12.97 -10.10
N TYR A 273 5.31 -12.27 -10.15
CA TYR A 273 6.56 -12.85 -10.64
C TYR A 273 7.02 -14.07 -9.84
N ALA A 274 6.72 -14.14 -8.55
CA ALA A 274 7.02 -15.31 -7.72
C ALA A 274 6.30 -16.59 -8.16
N TYR A 275 5.22 -16.47 -8.94
CA TYR A 275 4.49 -17.61 -9.52
C TYR A 275 4.80 -17.84 -11.01
N GLU A 276 5.50 -16.91 -11.66
CA GLU A 276 6.00 -17.07 -13.03
C GLU A 276 7.40 -17.71 -13.05
N GLU A 277 8.29 -17.31 -12.12
CA GLU A 277 9.69 -17.71 -12.05
C GLU A 277 9.95 -18.61 -10.83
N PRO A 278 10.23 -19.90 -11.00
CA PRO A 278 10.45 -20.82 -9.89
C PRO A 278 11.60 -20.47 -8.95
N LEU A 279 12.64 -19.81 -9.43
CA LEU A 279 13.80 -19.41 -8.62
C LEU A 279 13.52 -18.16 -7.78
N TYR A 280 12.58 -17.30 -8.19
CA TYR A 280 12.19 -16.15 -7.39
C TYR A 280 11.15 -16.56 -6.35
N GLN A 281 11.53 -16.60 -5.09
CA GLN A 281 10.71 -17.19 -4.03
C GLN A 281 10.17 -16.13 -3.05
N GLY A 282 9.89 -14.92 -3.57
CA GLY A 282 9.23 -13.85 -2.82
C GLY A 282 10.19 -12.94 -2.08
N GLY A 283 9.69 -12.26 -1.04
CA GLY A 283 10.47 -11.27 -0.30
C GLY A 283 9.77 -10.77 0.96
N PHE A 284 10.43 -9.79 1.61
CA PHE A 284 10.04 -9.22 2.89
C PHE A 284 9.87 -7.71 2.73
N ILE A 285 8.65 -7.19 2.95
CA ILE A 285 8.36 -5.76 2.88
C ILE A 285 9.21 -5.02 3.91
N TRP A 286 9.82 -3.91 3.57
CA TRP A 286 10.40 -2.98 4.51
C TRP A 286 9.43 -1.84 4.81
N ASP A 287 8.82 -1.72 6.03
CA ASP A 287 8.79 -2.78 7.03
C ASP A 287 7.37 -2.91 7.63
N TYR A 288 7.24 -3.52 8.79
CA TYR A 288 5.93 -3.80 9.37
C TYR A 288 5.31 -2.60 10.07
N ILE A 289 6.06 -1.84 10.86
CA ILE A 289 5.52 -0.81 11.74
C ILE A 289 6.39 0.45 11.78
N ASP A 290 5.77 1.63 11.78
CA ASP A 290 6.47 2.89 12.02
C ASP A 290 7.18 2.87 13.39
N GLN A 291 8.49 3.13 13.42
CA GLN A 291 9.26 3.24 14.66
C GLN A 291 9.19 4.66 15.24
N SER A 292 7.97 5.17 15.39
CA SER A 292 7.68 6.49 15.94
C SER A 292 7.36 6.45 17.44
N ILE A 293 7.72 7.48 18.18
CA ILE A 293 7.52 7.55 19.62
C ILE A 293 6.23 8.31 19.94
N ARG A 294 5.33 7.68 20.69
CA ARG A 294 4.09 8.31 21.15
C ARG A 294 4.40 9.39 22.18
N THR A 295 3.97 10.61 21.91
CA THR A 295 4.18 11.77 22.75
C THR A 295 2.98 12.70 22.77
N LYS A 296 3.13 13.90 23.30
CA LYS A 296 2.13 14.96 23.30
C LYS A 296 2.65 16.16 22.52
N ASP A 297 1.78 16.73 21.67
CA ASP A 297 2.03 18.03 21.07
C ASP A 297 1.97 19.16 22.13
N ARG A 298 2.28 20.39 21.70
CA ARG A 298 2.22 21.58 22.56
C ARG A 298 0.80 21.89 23.08
N TYR A 299 -0.24 21.27 22.53
CA TYR A 299 -1.63 21.43 22.95
C TYR A 299 -2.11 20.30 23.87
N GLY A 300 -1.27 19.30 24.13
CA GLY A 300 -1.59 18.13 24.93
C GLY A 300 -2.27 16.99 24.19
N ASN A 301 -2.42 17.07 22.86
CA ASN A 301 -2.96 15.98 22.04
C ASN A 301 -1.89 14.91 21.82
N THR A 302 -2.33 13.68 21.60
CA THR A 302 -1.43 12.58 21.24
C THR A 302 -0.91 12.78 19.82
N THR A 303 0.41 12.68 19.65
CA THR A 303 1.10 12.68 18.36
C THR A 303 2.23 11.67 18.38
N TYR A 304 2.84 11.42 17.23
CA TYR A 304 3.93 10.49 17.07
C TYR A 304 5.18 11.23 16.59
N ALA A 305 6.21 11.21 17.42
CA ALA A 305 7.47 11.89 17.19
C ALA A 305 8.44 11.02 16.40
N TYR A 306 9.31 11.67 15.66
CA TYR A 306 10.37 11.05 14.86
C TYR A 306 11.71 11.78 15.07
N GLY A 307 12.74 11.41 14.29
CA GLY A 307 14.10 11.97 14.46
C GLY A 307 14.17 13.49 14.44
N GLY A 308 14.80 14.09 15.43
CA GLY A 308 14.94 15.54 15.64
C GLY A 308 13.93 16.16 16.61
N ASP A 309 12.82 15.49 16.93
CA ASP A 309 11.78 16.00 17.82
C ASP A 309 12.21 16.06 19.31
N PHE A 310 13.28 15.34 19.65
CA PHE A 310 13.88 15.33 21.00
C PHE A 310 15.24 16.05 21.04
N ASP A 311 15.45 17.02 20.14
CA ASP A 311 16.72 17.75 19.96
C ASP A 311 17.90 16.86 19.56
N ASP A 312 17.65 15.66 19.07
CA ASP A 312 18.63 14.69 18.56
C ASP A 312 19.06 15.09 17.15
N ARG A 313 20.33 15.52 17.02
CA ARG A 313 20.93 15.93 15.75
C ARG A 313 22.41 15.56 15.70
N PRO A 314 22.87 14.98 14.57
CA PRO A 314 22.16 14.67 13.32
C PRO A 314 21.14 13.53 13.49
N CYS A 315 20.11 13.52 12.62
CA CYS A 315 19.05 12.52 12.59
C CYS A 315 18.53 12.34 11.16
N ASP A 316 17.76 11.26 10.93
CA ASP A 316 17.16 10.93 9.64
C ASP A 316 15.66 11.30 9.56
N TYR A 317 15.21 12.21 10.45
CA TYR A 317 13.84 12.72 10.50
C TYR A 317 12.78 11.59 10.48
N ASN A 318 11.79 11.67 9.59
CA ASN A 318 10.69 10.71 9.48
C ASN A 318 11.07 9.39 8.75
N PHE A 319 12.34 9.12 8.51
CA PHE A 319 12.79 7.90 7.84
C PHE A 319 12.46 6.61 8.63
N CYS A 320 12.13 6.73 9.90
CA CYS A 320 11.58 5.67 10.74
C CYS A 320 10.09 5.35 10.47
N GLY A 321 9.39 6.15 9.64
CA GLY A 321 7.98 6.00 9.29
C GLY A 321 7.76 5.17 8.04
N ASN A 322 8.22 3.94 8.03
CA ASN A 322 8.21 3.05 6.88
C ASN A 322 7.37 1.78 7.09
N GLY A 323 6.44 1.81 8.04
CA GLY A 323 5.57 0.69 8.35
C GLY A 323 4.35 0.55 7.44
N ILE A 324 3.95 -0.71 7.16
CA ILE A 324 2.61 -1.01 6.63
C ILE A 324 1.52 -0.90 7.71
N ALA A 325 1.90 -0.77 8.96
CA ALA A 325 1.08 -0.35 10.09
C ALA A 325 1.66 0.92 10.70
N TYR A 326 0.79 1.78 11.25
CA TYR A 326 1.20 2.98 11.99
C TYR A 326 1.85 2.63 13.33
N GLY A 327 2.53 3.59 13.97
CA GLY A 327 3.23 3.37 15.24
C GLY A 327 2.35 2.86 16.38
N ASP A 328 1.03 3.15 16.37
CA ASP A 328 0.06 2.59 17.33
C ASP A 328 -0.36 1.15 17.01
N GLY A 329 0.06 0.62 15.88
CA GLY A 329 -0.28 -0.72 15.38
C GLY A 329 -1.61 -0.79 14.64
N GLU A 330 -2.26 0.35 14.33
CA GLU A 330 -3.37 0.36 13.39
C GLU A 330 -2.87 0.08 11.95
N GLU A 331 -3.68 -0.65 11.19
CA GLU A 331 -3.38 -0.93 9.79
C GLU A 331 -3.43 0.36 8.96
N SER A 332 -2.36 0.67 8.23
CA SER A 332 -2.39 1.77 7.27
C SER A 332 -3.16 1.37 6.00
N PRO A 333 -3.57 2.31 5.15
CA PRO A 333 -4.25 2.00 3.88
C PRO A 333 -3.47 1.05 2.96
N LYS A 334 -2.15 0.98 3.10
CA LYS A 334 -1.27 0.05 2.38
C LYS A 334 -1.56 -1.42 2.69
N MET A 335 -2.04 -1.72 3.90
CA MET A 335 -2.32 -3.09 4.33
C MET A 335 -3.42 -3.74 3.48
N GLN A 336 -4.36 -2.97 2.93
CA GLN A 336 -5.36 -3.46 1.97
C GLN A 336 -4.70 -4.07 0.73
N GLU A 337 -3.67 -3.43 0.21
CA GLU A 337 -2.88 -3.89 -0.94
C GLU A 337 -2.04 -5.12 -0.58
N VAL A 338 -1.37 -5.10 0.58
CA VAL A 338 -0.58 -6.22 1.08
C VAL A 338 -1.45 -7.47 1.25
N LYS A 339 -2.61 -7.33 1.91
CA LYS A 339 -3.54 -8.46 2.13
C LYS A 339 -3.97 -9.12 0.84
N TYR A 340 -4.29 -8.34 -0.18
CA TYR A 340 -4.71 -8.86 -1.48
C TYR A 340 -3.57 -9.54 -2.22
N ASN A 341 -2.43 -8.90 -2.32
CA ASN A 341 -1.29 -9.45 -3.05
C ASN A 341 -0.70 -10.71 -2.39
N TYR A 342 -0.89 -10.86 -1.08
CA TYR A 342 -0.42 -12.01 -0.31
C TYR A 342 -1.47 -13.11 -0.12
N GLN A 343 -2.70 -12.95 -0.61
CA GLN A 343 -3.70 -14.02 -0.55
C GLN A 343 -3.27 -15.26 -1.32
N ASP A 344 -3.80 -16.43 -0.94
CA ASP A 344 -3.52 -17.70 -1.61
C ASP A 344 -4.57 -18.09 -2.65
N ILE A 345 -5.73 -17.43 -2.65
CA ILE A 345 -6.83 -17.75 -3.56
C ILE A 345 -7.11 -16.54 -4.42
N PHE A 346 -6.95 -16.70 -5.72
CA PHE A 346 -7.29 -15.72 -6.75
C PHE A 346 -8.42 -16.23 -7.64
N ALA A 347 -9.15 -15.35 -8.30
CA ALA A 347 -10.07 -15.78 -9.33
C ALA A 347 -10.20 -14.74 -10.47
N LYS A 348 -10.33 -15.23 -11.70
CA LYS A 348 -10.81 -14.43 -12.81
C LYS A 348 -12.32 -14.61 -12.88
N VAL A 349 -13.07 -13.53 -12.65
CA VAL A 349 -14.52 -13.56 -12.49
C VAL A 349 -15.17 -12.86 -13.68
N THR A 350 -16.14 -13.53 -14.31
CA THR A 350 -17.01 -12.96 -15.34
C THR A 350 -18.44 -12.81 -14.79
N ASP A 351 -19.40 -12.55 -15.66
CA ASP A 351 -20.82 -12.45 -15.31
C ASP A 351 -21.43 -13.78 -14.83
N THR A 352 -20.95 -14.93 -15.40
CA THR A 352 -21.54 -16.26 -15.16
C THR A 352 -20.53 -17.32 -14.76
N LYS A 353 -19.22 -17.03 -14.81
CA LYS A 353 -18.16 -18.00 -14.52
C LYS A 353 -17.04 -17.40 -13.67
N ALA A 354 -16.34 -18.27 -12.96
CA ALA A 354 -15.11 -17.92 -12.28
C ALA A 354 -14.06 -19.03 -12.46
N VAL A 355 -12.83 -18.62 -12.80
CA VAL A 355 -11.66 -19.52 -12.76
C VAL A 355 -10.93 -19.25 -11.46
N VAL A 356 -11.08 -20.16 -10.49
CA VAL A 356 -10.43 -20.06 -9.18
C VAL A 356 -9.06 -20.72 -9.22
N THR A 357 -8.04 -19.98 -8.83
CA THR A 357 -6.63 -20.42 -8.73
C THR A 357 -6.23 -20.49 -7.27
N ASN A 358 -5.75 -21.64 -6.82
CA ASN A 358 -5.26 -21.87 -5.48
C ASN A 358 -3.73 -21.89 -5.47
N ARG A 359 -3.10 -20.90 -4.84
CA ARG A 359 -1.65 -20.77 -4.67
C ARG A 359 -1.16 -21.30 -3.31
N ALA A 360 -2.04 -21.84 -2.46
CA ALA A 360 -1.66 -22.47 -1.20
C ALA A 360 -0.77 -23.69 -1.45
N MET A 361 0.12 -23.99 -0.50
CA MET A 361 1.04 -25.13 -0.61
C MET A 361 0.35 -26.46 -0.22
N PHE A 362 -0.56 -26.42 0.75
CA PHE A 362 -1.14 -27.63 1.37
C PHE A 362 -2.65 -27.59 1.47
N THR A 363 -3.27 -26.41 1.53
CA THR A 363 -4.68 -26.24 1.85
C THR A 363 -5.54 -26.21 0.57
N ASN A 364 -6.54 -27.06 0.50
CA ASN A 364 -7.56 -27.05 -0.58
C ASN A 364 -8.57 -25.93 -0.33
N THR A 365 -9.12 -25.30 -1.38
CA THR A 365 -10.14 -24.24 -1.24
C THR A 365 -11.41 -24.71 -0.55
N SER A 366 -11.68 -26.03 -0.51
CA SER A 366 -12.79 -26.63 0.23
C SER A 366 -12.70 -26.43 1.76
N ALA A 367 -11.54 -25.98 2.28
CA ALA A 367 -11.39 -25.57 3.69
C ALA A 367 -12.11 -24.24 4.01
N TYR A 368 -12.53 -23.49 3.00
CA TYR A 368 -13.18 -22.19 3.16
C TYR A 368 -14.63 -22.21 2.70
N ASP A 369 -15.44 -21.32 3.25
CA ASP A 369 -16.75 -20.96 2.71
C ASP A 369 -16.54 -19.92 1.60
N CYS A 370 -16.94 -20.22 0.37
CA CYS A 370 -16.97 -19.24 -0.70
C CYS A 370 -18.39 -18.68 -0.84
N VAL A 371 -18.53 -17.37 -0.72
CA VAL A 371 -19.80 -16.65 -0.91
C VAL A 371 -19.66 -15.79 -2.17
N VAL A 372 -20.56 -16.01 -3.13
CA VAL A 372 -20.70 -15.16 -4.32
C VAL A 372 -21.71 -14.07 -4.02
N ILE A 373 -21.30 -12.81 -4.20
CA ILE A 373 -22.11 -11.62 -3.96
C ILE A 373 -22.30 -10.92 -5.31
N LEU A 374 -23.57 -10.71 -5.70
CA LEU A 374 -23.91 -9.94 -6.89
C LEU A 374 -24.43 -8.57 -6.45
N ALA A 375 -23.77 -7.52 -6.91
CA ALA A 375 -24.19 -6.13 -6.71
C ALA A 375 -24.55 -5.48 -8.05
N ARG A 376 -25.51 -4.55 -8.02
CA ARG A 376 -25.85 -3.69 -9.16
C ARG A 376 -25.74 -2.23 -8.75
N ASN A 377 -24.98 -1.44 -9.50
CA ASN A 377 -24.68 -0.03 -9.20
C ASN A 377 -24.18 0.17 -7.74
N GLY A 378 -23.37 -0.80 -7.26
CA GLY A 378 -22.80 -0.80 -5.92
C GLY A 378 -23.70 -1.36 -4.81
N GLU A 379 -24.99 -1.64 -5.08
CA GLU A 379 -25.90 -2.22 -4.09
C GLU A 379 -26.01 -3.73 -4.25
N THR A 380 -25.82 -4.49 -3.18
CA THR A 380 -25.97 -5.94 -3.17
C THR A 380 -27.43 -6.32 -3.47
N ILE A 381 -27.62 -7.13 -4.53
CA ILE A 381 -28.95 -7.59 -4.96
C ILE A 381 -29.17 -9.08 -4.69
N ALA A 382 -28.09 -9.86 -4.60
CA ALA A 382 -28.15 -11.28 -4.28
C ALA A 382 -26.84 -11.78 -3.67
N SER A 383 -26.91 -12.86 -2.90
CA SER A 383 -25.75 -13.62 -2.47
C SER A 383 -26.07 -15.11 -2.40
N ALA A 384 -25.11 -15.97 -2.72
CA ALA A 384 -25.28 -17.42 -2.69
C ALA A 384 -23.93 -18.10 -2.38
N PRO A 385 -23.94 -19.27 -1.73
CA PRO A 385 -22.73 -20.07 -1.54
C PRO A 385 -22.27 -20.70 -2.87
N LEU A 386 -20.95 -20.89 -3.00
CA LEU A 386 -20.32 -21.66 -4.06
C LEU A 386 -19.39 -22.68 -3.42
N ALA A 387 -19.65 -23.97 -3.64
CA ALA A 387 -18.74 -25.00 -3.17
C ALA A 387 -17.52 -25.06 -4.09
N THR A 388 -16.34 -24.72 -3.56
CA THR A 388 -15.07 -24.80 -4.28
C THR A 388 -14.25 -25.99 -3.77
N ASP A 389 -13.55 -26.67 -4.70
CA ASP A 389 -12.66 -27.79 -4.42
C ASP A 389 -11.48 -27.71 -5.39
N VAL A 390 -10.57 -26.77 -5.12
CA VAL A 390 -9.36 -26.57 -5.91
C VAL A 390 -8.17 -27.03 -5.09
N PRO A 391 -7.46 -28.10 -5.50
CA PRO A 391 -6.25 -28.55 -4.84
C PRO A 391 -5.16 -27.46 -4.84
N PRO A 392 -4.17 -27.59 -3.93
CA PRO A 392 -3.01 -26.71 -3.91
C PRO A 392 -2.30 -26.63 -5.26
N MET A 393 -1.95 -25.43 -5.69
CA MET A 393 -1.24 -25.12 -6.95
C MET A 393 -2.01 -25.48 -8.23
N GLU A 394 -3.35 -25.58 -8.15
CA GLU A 394 -4.22 -25.86 -9.29
C GLU A 394 -5.22 -24.72 -9.54
N SER A 395 -5.89 -24.79 -10.70
CA SER A 395 -7.00 -23.90 -11.05
C SER A 395 -8.19 -24.72 -11.57
N ARG A 396 -9.41 -24.24 -11.25
CA ARG A 396 -10.66 -24.85 -11.74
C ARG A 396 -11.69 -23.78 -12.10
N GLU A 397 -12.46 -24.05 -13.16
CA GLU A 397 -13.59 -23.22 -13.55
C GLU A 397 -14.85 -23.66 -12.83
N TYR A 398 -15.67 -22.71 -12.45
CA TYR A 398 -16.96 -22.87 -11.81
C TYR A 398 -18.01 -22.02 -12.51
N ASP A 399 -19.21 -22.57 -12.71
CA ASP A 399 -20.39 -21.78 -13.05
C ASP A 399 -20.84 -21.01 -11.80
N LEU A 400 -21.14 -19.72 -11.96
CA LEU A 400 -21.62 -18.89 -10.86
C LEU A 400 -23.12 -19.15 -10.60
N PRO A 401 -23.59 -18.96 -9.35
CA PRO A 401 -25.00 -19.25 -8.99
C PRO A 401 -26.01 -18.25 -9.57
N PHE A 402 -25.55 -17.27 -10.33
CA PHE A 402 -26.40 -16.22 -10.93
C PHE A 402 -26.30 -16.27 -12.45
N ALA A 403 -27.45 -16.18 -13.12
CA ALA A 403 -27.49 -16.00 -14.58
C ALA A 403 -27.05 -14.58 -14.96
N HIS A 404 -26.68 -14.41 -16.23
CA HIS A 404 -26.43 -13.08 -16.78
C HIS A 404 -27.65 -12.15 -16.57
N GLN A 405 -27.38 -10.93 -16.11
CA GLN A 405 -28.43 -9.97 -15.80
C GLN A 405 -28.82 -9.16 -17.05
N ALA A 406 -30.11 -9.09 -17.35
CA ALA A 406 -30.60 -8.36 -18.51
C ALA A 406 -31.01 -6.89 -18.20
N ARG A 407 -31.18 -6.53 -16.93
CA ARG A 407 -31.57 -5.17 -16.53
C ARG A 407 -30.35 -4.25 -16.60
N GLY A 408 -30.47 -3.09 -17.24
CA GLY A 408 -29.40 -2.11 -17.38
C GLY A 408 -28.75 -1.71 -16.04
N GLY A 409 -27.45 -1.46 -16.05
CA GLY A 409 -26.65 -1.07 -14.88
C GLY A 409 -25.25 -1.67 -14.88
N GLU A 410 -24.42 -1.25 -13.94
CA GLU A 410 -23.09 -1.82 -13.70
C GLU A 410 -23.17 -2.90 -12.63
N TYR A 411 -22.67 -4.08 -12.93
CA TYR A 411 -22.70 -5.25 -12.05
C TYR A 411 -21.29 -5.58 -11.54
N ALA A 412 -21.20 -5.89 -10.26
CA ALA A 412 -20.00 -6.44 -9.63
C ALA A 412 -20.33 -7.81 -9.06
N VAL A 413 -19.56 -8.83 -9.46
CA VAL A 413 -19.63 -10.18 -8.91
C VAL A 413 -18.39 -10.41 -8.07
N THR A 414 -18.58 -10.58 -6.77
CA THR A 414 -17.49 -10.78 -5.81
C THR A 414 -17.53 -12.19 -5.25
N LEU A 415 -16.42 -12.91 -5.33
CA LEU A 415 -16.18 -14.15 -4.61
C LEU A 415 -15.45 -13.79 -3.31
N SER A 416 -15.99 -14.18 -2.17
CA SER A 416 -15.44 -13.96 -0.83
C SER A 416 -15.16 -15.30 -0.17
N PHE A 417 -13.88 -15.59 0.10
CA PHE A 417 -13.45 -16.84 0.76
C PHE A 417 -13.26 -16.58 2.25
N ARG A 418 -13.95 -17.35 3.09
CA ARG A 418 -14.06 -17.11 4.52
C ARG A 418 -13.73 -18.35 5.33
N LEU A 419 -13.19 -18.16 6.54
CA LEU A 419 -12.93 -19.25 7.48
C LEU A 419 -14.23 -19.96 7.86
N LYS A 420 -14.24 -21.30 7.82
CA LYS A 420 -15.36 -22.16 8.24
C LYS A 420 -15.51 -22.30 9.75
N ALA A 421 -14.43 -22.09 10.50
CA ALA A 421 -14.35 -22.23 11.94
C ALA A 421 -13.42 -21.17 12.53
N ASP A 422 -13.48 -20.98 13.85
CA ASP A 422 -12.51 -20.17 14.58
C ASP A 422 -11.11 -20.80 14.47
N THR A 423 -10.11 -19.93 14.32
CA THR A 423 -8.68 -20.26 14.33
C THR A 423 -8.00 -19.53 15.49
N ALA A 424 -6.72 -19.83 15.74
CA ALA A 424 -5.94 -19.09 16.74
C ALA A 424 -5.78 -17.60 16.43
N TRP A 425 -6.01 -17.19 15.17
CA TRP A 425 -5.71 -15.83 14.70
C TRP A 425 -6.92 -15.05 14.19
N ALA A 426 -8.05 -15.71 13.85
CA ALA A 426 -9.26 -15.03 13.39
C ALA A 426 -10.53 -15.89 13.64
N PRO A 427 -11.71 -15.24 13.83
CA PRO A 427 -12.97 -15.94 14.03
C PRO A 427 -13.51 -16.52 12.72
N ARG A 428 -14.44 -17.47 12.84
CA ARG A 428 -15.27 -17.96 11.74
C ARG A 428 -15.88 -16.80 10.95
N GLY A 429 -15.90 -16.94 9.62
CA GLY A 429 -16.43 -15.92 8.71
C GLY A 429 -15.42 -14.82 8.34
N TYR A 430 -14.21 -14.82 8.92
CA TYR A 430 -13.16 -13.90 8.52
C TYR A 430 -12.76 -14.12 7.06
N GLU A 431 -12.75 -13.03 6.25
CA GLU A 431 -12.39 -13.08 4.84
C GLU A 431 -10.86 -13.16 4.66
N VAL A 432 -10.41 -14.27 4.09
CA VAL A 432 -8.98 -14.51 3.81
C VAL A 432 -8.59 -14.12 2.40
N ALA A 433 -9.53 -14.16 1.46
CA ALA A 433 -9.29 -13.80 0.06
C ALA A 433 -10.58 -13.34 -0.60
N PHE A 434 -10.45 -12.50 -1.62
CA PHE A 434 -11.56 -12.15 -2.51
C PHE A 434 -11.10 -11.98 -3.95
N ALA A 435 -12.05 -12.07 -4.86
CA ALA A 435 -11.88 -11.64 -6.25
C ALA A 435 -13.16 -10.99 -6.74
N GLN A 436 -13.05 -10.04 -7.64
CA GLN A 436 -14.20 -9.31 -8.17
C GLN A 436 -14.11 -9.17 -9.69
N GLY A 437 -15.21 -9.46 -10.39
CA GLY A 437 -15.41 -9.13 -11.79
C GLY A 437 -16.49 -8.07 -11.96
N VAL A 438 -16.31 -7.16 -12.92
CA VAL A 438 -17.25 -6.08 -13.20
C VAL A 438 -17.68 -6.13 -14.66
N TYR A 439 -18.98 -5.97 -14.92
CA TYR A 439 -19.52 -5.85 -16.27
C TYR A 439 -20.66 -4.85 -16.33
N ARG A 440 -20.93 -4.30 -17.51
CA ARG A 440 -22.02 -3.34 -17.73
C ARG A 440 -23.07 -3.92 -18.65
N VAL A 441 -24.32 -3.62 -18.35
CA VAL A 441 -25.48 -3.84 -19.22
C VAL A 441 -26.05 -2.46 -19.56
N GLU A 442 -26.25 -2.19 -20.84
CA GLU A 442 -26.76 -0.91 -21.30
C GLU A 442 -28.08 -0.55 -20.64
N GLU A 443 -28.23 0.70 -20.26
CA GLU A 443 -29.45 1.24 -19.67
C GLU A 443 -29.99 2.31 -20.58
N GLU A 444 -31.29 2.24 -20.92
CA GLU A 444 -31.92 3.30 -21.67
C GLU A 444 -31.96 4.60 -20.86
N ALA A 445 -31.48 5.68 -21.49
CA ALA A 445 -31.50 7.00 -20.87
C ALA A 445 -32.95 7.46 -20.62
N LYS A 446 -33.25 7.81 -19.37
CA LYS A 446 -34.55 8.39 -19.02
C LYS A 446 -34.52 9.88 -19.36
N PHE A 447 -35.41 10.30 -20.22
CA PHE A 447 -35.61 11.71 -20.51
C PHE A 447 -36.53 12.34 -19.47
N GLU A 448 -35.97 13.19 -18.63
CA GLU A 448 -36.74 14.05 -17.73
C GLU A 448 -36.85 15.43 -18.35
N ARG A 449 -38.04 16.03 -18.25
CA ARG A 449 -38.29 17.39 -18.75
C ARG A 449 -38.14 18.37 -17.58
N TYR A 450 -37.32 19.37 -17.78
CA TYR A 450 -37.11 20.47 -16.84
C TYR A 450 -37.57 21.79 -17.45
N ALA A 451 -37.84 22.79 -16.60
CA ALA A 451 -38.11 24.15 -17.03
C ALA A 451 -36.91 24.74 -17.79
N PRO A 452 -37.11 25.54 -18.83
CA PRO A 452 -36.02 26.19 -19.56
C PRO A 452 -35.15 27.07 -18.64
N LEU A 453 -33.85 27.12 -18.93
CA LEU A 453 -32.94 28.02 -18.25
C LEU A 453 -33.20 29.47 -18.63
N ARG A 454 -33.05 30.38 -17.68
CA ARG A 454 -33.04 31.82 -17.91
C ARG A 454 -31.62 32.36 -17.80
N VAL A 455 -31.07 32.87 -18.87
CA VAL A 455 -29.73 33.49 -18.93
C VAL A 455 -29.87 35.00 -18.71
N VAL A 456 -29.08 35.55 -17.79
CA VAL A 456 -29.00 36.98 -17.51
C VAL A 456 -27.56 37.43 -17.71
N ARG A 457 -27.33 38.30 -18.68
CA ARG A 457 -26.02 38.88 -18.98
C ARG A 457 -25.94 40.25 -18.34
N GLY A 458 -25.01 40.42 -17.38
CA GLY A 458 -24.66 41.70 -16.76
C GLY A 458 -23.32 42.20 -17.29
N ASP A 459 -22.91 43.37 -16.80
CA ASP A 459 -21.67 44.03 -17.24
C ASP A 459 -20.39 43.31 -16.72
N TYR A 460 -20.52 42.50 -15.64
CA TYR A 460 -19.38 41.85 -14.96
C TYR A 460 -19.59 40.37 -14.66
N ASN A 461 -20.76 39.85 -15.07
CA ASN A 461 -21.11 38.45 -14.80
C ASN A 461 -22.21 37.93 -15.73
N THR A 462 -22.30 36.61 -15.82
CA THR A 462 -23.41 35.91 -16.46
C THR A 462 -24.07 34.98 -15.46
N GLY A 463 -25.38 35.16 -15.23
CA GLY A 463 -26.21 34.31 -14.39
C GLY A 463 -27.00 33.31 -15.23
N VAL A 464 -27.02 32.04 -14.80
CA VAL A 464 -27.87 30.98 -15.36
C VAL A 464 -28.81 30.49 -14.28
N HIS A 465 -30.10 30.59 -14.47
CA HIS A 465 -31.10 30.30 -13.45
C HIS A 465 -32.06 29.19 -13.92
N GLY A 466 -32.17 28.15 -13.09
CA GLY A 466 -33.18 27.12 -13.20
C GLY A 466 -34.24 27.25 -12.11
N GLU A 467 -35.11 26.24 -11.97
CA GLU A 467 -36.23 26.26 -11.04
C GLU A 467 -35.81 26.30 -9.56
N HIS A 468 -34.79 25.49 -9.19
CA HIS A 468 -34.33 25.34 -7.80
C HIS A 468 -32.88 25.72 -7.60
N PHE A 469 -32.22 26.25 -8.62
CA PHE A 469 -30.80 26.57 -8.57
C PHE A 469 -30.47 27.85 -9.34
N SER A 470 -29.32 28.39 -9.04
CA SER A 470 -28.70 29.45 -9.81
C SER A 470 -27.21 29.32 -9.88
N VAL A 471 -26.63 29.62 -11.02
CA VAL A 471 -25.19 29.60 -11.28
C VAL A 471 -24.76 31.01 -11.69
N LEU A 472 -23.63 31.47 -11.18
CA LEU A 472 -23.06 32.76 -11.53
C LEU A 472 -21.63 32.62 -12.04
N PHE A 473 -21.36 33.12 -13.20
CA PHE A 473 -20.04 33.18 -13.83
C PHE A 473 -19.51 34.61 -13.76
N GLY A 474 -18.27 34.77 -13.32
CA GLY A 474 -17.66 36.10 -13.16
C GLY A 474 -16.66 36.41 -14.27
N ASP A 475 -16.65 37.66 -14.75
CA ASP A 475 -15.73 38.09 -15.80
C ASP A 475 -14.35 38.46 -15.23
N LEU A 476 -14.29 39.24 -14.13
CA LEU A 476 -13.04 39.77 -13.58
C LEU A 476 -12.10 38.69 -12.98
N LYS A 477 -12.69 37.73 -12.29
CA LYS A 477 -11.90 36.62 -11.67
C LYS A 477 -11.88 35.39 -12.58
N GLY A 478 -12.75 35.34 -13.56
CA GLY A 478 -12.98 34.21 -14.45
C GLY A 478 -13.51 32.95 -13.74
N GLY A 479 -14.41 32.24 -14.38
CA GLY A 479 -14.94 30.96 -13.88
C GLY A 479 -16.26 31.06 -13.11
N LEU A 480 -16.68 29.92 -12.57
CA LEU A 480 -17.91 29.71 -11.84
C LEU A 480 -17.75 30.22 -10.41
N THR A 481 -18.35 31.38 -10.11
CA THR A 481 -18.20 32.10 -8.84
C THR A 481 -19.24 31.74 -7.79
N SER A 482 -20.40 31.20 -8.20
CA SER A 482 -21.46 30.80 -7.27
C SER A 482 -22.28 29.67 -7.91
N TYR A 483 -22.60 28.66 -7.11
CA TYR A 483 -23.57 27.64 -7.40
C TYR A 483 -24.49 27.50 -6.18
N ARG A 484 -25.75 27.93 -6.35
CA ARG A 484 -26.77 27.84 -5.31
C ARG A 484 -27.77 26.75 -5.63
N TRP A 485 -28.03 25.90 -4.66
CA TRP A 485 -29.03 24.85 -4.69
C TRP A 485 -30.03 25.04 -3.54
N GLY A 486 -31.33 25.07 -3.83
CA GLY A 486 -32.34 25.37 -2.82
C GLY A 486 -32.07 26.68 -2.06
N GLY A 487 -31.48 27.68 -2.73
CA GLY A 487 -31.11 28.98 -2.13
C GLY A 487 -29.83 29.00 -1.31
N LYS A 488 -29.19 27.85 -1.03
CA LYS A 488 -27.94 27.77 -0.29
C LYS A 488 -26.72 27.74 -1.22
N GLU A 489 -25.70 28.57 -0.92
CA GLU A 489 -24.43 28.55 -1.63
C GLU A 489 -23.67 27.24 -1.33
N MET A 490 -23.19 26.58 -2.37
CA MET A 490 -22.46 25.30 -2.26
C MET A 490 -20.97 25.46 -2.44
N LEU A 491 -20.51 26.50 -3.13
CA LEU A 491 -19.10 26.73 -3.40
C LEU A 491 -18.51 27.78 -2.48
N LYS A 492 -17.33 27.52 -1.92
CA LYS A 492 -16.53 28.46 -1.15
C LYS A 492 -15.44 29.12 -1.99
N SER A 493 -15.08 28.54 -3.11
CA SER A 493 -14.12 29.08 -4.05
C SER A 493 -14.47 28.71 -5.50
N ILE A 494 -13.97 29.49 -6.45
CA ILE A 494 -14.05 29.21 -7.88
C ILE A 494 -13.30 27.87 -8.15
N PRO A 495 -13.91 26.88 -8.83
CA PRO A 495 -13.21 25.70 -9.30
C PRO A 495 -12.02 26.09 -10.18
N LYS A 496 -10.87 25.50 -9.96
CA LYS A 496 -9.63 25.81 -10.70
C LYS A 496 -8.97 24.53 -11.22
N PRO A 497 -8.27 24.62 -12.35
CA PRO A 497 -7.35 23.57 -12.77
C PRO A 497 -6.35 23.26 -11.67
N ASN A 498 -6.05 21.99 -11.46
CA ASN A 498 -5.05 21.52 -10.51
C ASN A 498 -4.18 20.45 -11.16
N PHE A 499 -2.86 20.59 -11.02
CA PHE A 499 -1.85 19.74 -11.60
C PHE A 499 -0.85 19.23 -10.55
N TRP A 500 -1.14 19.48 -9.27
CA TRP A 500 -0.25 19.23 -8.15
C TRP A 500 -0.94 18.47 -7.06
N ARG A 501 -0.23 17.45 -6.54
CA ARG A 501 -0.55 16.77 -5.28
C ARG A 501 0.47 17.14 -4.20
N ALA A 502 0.14 16.95 -2.94
CA ALA A 502 1.14 17.02 -1.87
C ALA A 502 2.18 15.90 -2.11
N PRO A 503 3.48 16.23 -2.21
CA PRO A 503 4.49 15.20 -2.41
C PRO A 503 4.46 14.17 -1.29
N ASN A 504 4.48 12.89 -1.64
CA ASN A 504 4.71 11.82 -0.68
C ASN A 504 6.22 11.63 -0.42
N ASP A 505 6.59 10.75 0.51
CA ASP A 505 8.00 10.52 0.84
C ASP A 505 8.80 10.01 -0.37
N ASN A 506 8.22 9.16 -1.22
CA ASN A 506 8.86 8.69 -2.46
C ASN A 506 9.06 9.82 -3.46
N ASP A 507 8.07 10.71 -3.61
CA ASP A 507 8.18 11.91 -4.45
C ASP A 507 9.35 12.79 -3.98
N CYS A 508 9.49 12.98 -2.67
CA CYS A 508 10.60 13.74 -2.07
C CYS A 508 11.94 13.03 -2.30
N GLY A 509 11.99 11.73 -2.06
CA GLY A 509 13.20 10.91 -2.22
C GLY A 509 13.76 10.88 -3.63
N CYS A 510 12.89 10.93 -4.65
CA CYS A 510 13.30 11.00 -6.05
C CYS A 510 13.38 12.44 -6.62
N SER A 511 13.31 13.47 -5.77
CA SER A 511 13.36 14.87 -6.14
C SER A 511 12.24 15.31 -7.11
N MET A 512 11.07 14.70 -7.05
CA MET A 512 9.91 15.07 -7.88
C MET A 512 9.52 16.53 -7.69
N PRO A 513 9.47 17.09 -6.45
CA PRO A 513 9.11 18.49 -6.25
C PRO A 513 10.03 19.48 -6.98
N LEU A 514 11.30 19.14 -7.16
CA LEU A 514 12.24 19.96 -7.93
C LEU A 514 12.00 19.80 -9.44
N ARG A 515 11.85 18.56 -9.93
CA ARG A 515 11.69 18.26 -11.36
C ARG A 515 10.39 18.82 -11.93
N TYR A 516 9.32 18.81 -11.14
CA TYR A 516 7.97 19.18 -11.59
C TYR A 516 7.41 20.44 -10.90
N ALA A 517 8.28 21.28 -10.31
CA ALA A 517 7.91 22.49 -9.58
C ALA A 517 6.99 23.44 -10.35
N GLN A 518 7.08 23.49 -11.67
CA GLN A 518 6.24 24.34 -12.50
C GLN A 518 4.75 23.99 -12.42
N TRP A 519 4.42 22.72 -12.21
CA TRP A 519 3.03 22.28 -12.02
C TRP A 519 2.42 22.75 -10.69
N LYS A 520 3.26 22.88 -9.64
CA LYS A 520 2.86 23.54 -8.39
C LYS A 520 2.51 25.01 -8.62
N ILE A 521 3.36 25.72 -9.35
CA ILE A 521 3.13 27.12 -9.73
C ILE A 521 1.87 27.24 -10.58
N ALA A 522 1.68 26.37 -11.55
CA ALA A 522 0.48 26.32 -12.38
C ALA A 522 -0.79 26.13 -11.52
N SER A 523 -0.78 25.20 -10.57
CA SER A 523 -1.95 24.96 -9.69
C SER A 523 -2.27 26.13 -8.78
N LEU A 524 -1.25 26.85 -8.27
CA LEU A 524 -1.42 28.00 -7.37
C LEU A 524 -1.90 29.26 -8.12
N TYR A 525 -1.32 29.51 -9.29
CA TYR A 525 -1.37 30.81 -9.96
C TYR A 525 -2.03 30.79 -11.35
N ALA A 526 -2.57 29.65 -11.80
CA ALA A 526 -3.37 29.64 -13.03
C ALA A 526 -4.47 30.71 -12.99
N ALA A 527 -4.52 31.55 -14.00
CA ALA A 527 -5.40 32.71 -14.02
C ALA A 527 -5.92 33.01 -15.43
N THR A 528 -7.18 33.43 -15.49
CA THR A 528 -7.86 33.85 -16.72
C THR A 528 -7.40 35.21 -17.22
N ASN A 529 -6.68 35.96 -16.39
CA ASN A 529 -6.11 37.28 -16.66
C ASN A 529 -4.57 37.30 -16.53
N ALA A 530 -3.93 36.15 -16.70
CA ALA A 530 -2.45 36.04 -16.61
C ALA A 530 -1.72 36.94 -17.60
N THR A 531 -2.32 37.25 -18.75
CA THR A 531 -1.83 38.21 -19.75
C THR A 531 -2.96 39.14 -20.16
N ALA A 532 -2.60 40.30 -20.74
CA ALA A 532 -3.59 41.24 -21.27
C ALA A 532 -4.46 40.63 -22.38
N GLU A 533 -3.92 39.73 -23.19
CA GLU A 533 -4.61 38.98 -24.21
C GLU A 533 -5.66 38.03 -23.61
N LEU A 534 -5.26 37.22 -22.61
CA LEU A 534 -6.18 36.35 -21.90
C LEU A 534 -7.25 37.12 -21.13
N ALA A 535 -6.90 38.23 -20.50
CA ALA A 535 -7.85 39.11 -19.86
C ALA A 535 -8.90 39.62 -20.84
N LYS A 536 -8.49 39.97 -22.08
CA LYS A 536 -9.42 40.40 -23.15
C LYS A 536 -10.25 39.22 -23.66
N LYS A 537 -9.65 38.02 -23.86
CA LYS A 537 -10.36 36.82 -24.33
C LYS A 537 -11.46 36.41 -23.36
N ASN A 538 -11.15 36.44 -22.05
CA ASN A 538 -12.04 35.99 -20.97
C ASN A 538 -13.02 37.09 -20.45
N ASN A 539 -12.88 38.32 -20.94
CA ASN A 539 -13.79 39.41 -20.60
C ASN A 539 -15.10 39.24 -21.39
N HIS A 540 -16.23 39.09 -20.70
CA HIS A 540 -17.52 38.75 -21.24
C HIS A 540 -17.48 37.43 -22.06
N PRO A 541 -17.16 36.28 -21.44
CA PRO A 541 -17.16 35.03 -22.15
C PRO A 541 -18.53 34.74 -22.74
N SER A 542 -18.60 34.26 -23.98
CA SER A 542 -19.86 33.99 -24.66
C SER A 542 -20.59 32.84 -23.95
N ALA A 543 -21.81 33.11 -23.51
CA ALA A 543 -22.72 32.06 -23.05
C ALA A 543 -23.47 31.51 -24.26
N THR A 544 -23.17 30.26 -24.64
CA THR A 544 -23.81 29.57 -25.76
C THR A 544 -24.99 28.77 -25.24
N GLU A 545 -26.20 29.11 -25.75
CA GLU A 545 -27.40 28.33 -25.48
C GLU A 545 -27.46 27.18 -26.49
N ASN A 546 -27.44 25.95 -26.00
CA ASN A 546 -27.38 24.73 -26.81
C ASN A 546 -28.78 24.24 -27.22
N PRO A 547 -28.91 23.44 -28.30
CA PRO A 547 -30.21 22.92 -28.75
C PRO A 547 -30.96 22.06 -27.73
N ASP A 548 -30.25 21.45 -26.78
CA ASP A 548 -30.80 20.64 -25.67
C ASP A 548 -31.28 21.50 -24.49
N GLY A 549 -31.14 22.82 -24.58
CA GLY A 549 -31.51 23.80 -23.55
C GLY A 549 -30.46 24.02 -22.49
N SER A 550 -29.27 23.39 -22.59
CA SER A 550 -28.15 23.69 -21.73
C SER A 550 -27.42 24.97 -22.14
N VAL A 551 -26.57 25.48 -21.24
CA VAL A 551 -25.78 26.71 -21.47
C VAL A 551 -24.31 26.44 -21.21
N THR A 552 -23.46 26.71 -22.21
CA THR A 552 -22.00 26.49 -22.14
C THR A 552 -21.26 27.81 -22.04
N ILE A 553 -20.30 27.87 -21.10
CA ILE A 553 -19.38 29.00 -20.87
C ILE A 553 -17.97 28.44 -20.63
N GLY A 554 -16.96 28.97 -21.34
CA GLY A 554 -15.58 28.54 -21.23
C GLY A 554 -14.62 29.66 -20.83
N TYR A 555 -13.52 29.26 -20.18
CA TYR A 555 -12.44 30.16 -19.78
C TYR A 555 -11.07 29.54 -20.14
N THR A 556 -10.18 30.36 -20.66
CA THR A 556 -8.79 29.96 -20.90
C THR A 556 -7.91 30.45 -19.76
N TYR A 557 -7.15 29.56 -19.14
CA TYR A 557 -6.20 29.86 -18.06
C TYR A 557 -4.78 29.86 -18.58
N GLY A 558 -4.03 30.90 -18.29
CA GLY A 558 -2.57 30.88 -18.40
C GLY A 558 -1.97 30.23 -17.16
N LEU A 559 -1.06 29.29 -17.33
CA LEU A 559 -0.53 28.45 -16.25
C LEU A 559 0.68 29.07 -15.54
N GLY A 560 1.27 30.14 -16.10
CA GLY A 560 2.44 30.79 -15.50
C GLY A 560 3.73 29.99 -15.59
N THR A 561 3.77 28.97 -16.43
CA THR A 561 4.92 28.09 -16.68
C THR A 561 5.92 28.67 -17.65
N ARG A 562 7.10 28.04 -17.77
CA ARG A 562 8.12 28.35 -18.79
C ARG A 562 8.61 27.04 -19.43
N PRO A 563 8.34 26.82 -20.73
CA PRO A 563 7.58 27.69 -21.67
C PRO A 563 6.12 27.94 -21.21
N ASP A 564 5.53 28.98 -21.77
CA ASP A 564 4.15 29.36 -21.47
C ASP A 564 3.18 28.29 -21.94
N ALA A 565 2.28 27.87 -21.04
CA ALA A 565 1.22 26.91 -21.31
C ALA A 565 -0.15 27.46 -20.89
N GLN A 566 -1.19 26.91 -21.49
CA GLN A 566 -2.59 27.27 -21.22
C GLN A 566 -3.44 26.01 -21.13
N CYS A 567 -4.57 26.12 -20.41
CA CYS A 567 -5.63 25.12 -20.43
C CYS A 567 -7.00 25.79 -20.56
N GLU A 568 -8.00 25.03 -20.94
CA GLU A 568 -9.37 25.49 -21.03
C GLU A 568 -10.24 24.77 -20.01
N LEU A 569 -11.06 25.55 -19.29
CA LEU A 569 -12.05 25.03 -18.36
C LEU A 569 -13.44 25.48 -18.83
N THR A 570 -14.23 24.52 -19.28
CA THR A 570 -15.56 24.73 -19.86
C THR A 570 -16.63 24.20 -18.92
N TYR A 571 -17.68 24.99 -18.71
CA TYR A 571 -18.84 24.65 -17.90
C TYR A 571 -20.09 24.55 -18.79
N THR A 572 -20.84 23.44 -18.66
CA THR A 572 -22.15 23.30 -19.30
C THR A 572 -23.22 23.11 -18.22
N VAL A 573 -24.09 24.10 -18.10
CA VAL A 573 -25.20 24.12 -17.14
C VAL A 573 -26.43 23.52 -17.77
N HIS A 574 -26.95 22.45 -17.21
CA HIS A 574 -28.14 21.76 -17.67
C HIS A 574 -29.42 22.23 -16.96
N PRO A 575 -30.60 22.13 -17.61
CA PRO A 575 -31.88 22.52 -16.99
C PRO A 575 -32.18 21.78 -15.66
N CYS A 576 -31.64 20.61 -15.45
CA CYS A 576 -31.78 19.85 -14.20
C CYS A 576 -30.89 20.36 -13.04
N GLY A 577 -30.05 21.35 -13.27
CA GLY A 577 -29.12 21.92 -12.31
C GLY A 577 -27.76 21.21 -12.26
N GLN A 578 -27.52 20.19 -13.08
CA GLN A 578 -26.21 19.61 -13.25
C GLN A 578 -25.28 20.61 -13.97
N VAL A 579 -24.05 20.66 -13.57
CA VAL A 579 -22.98 21.40 -14.22
C VAL A 579 -21.91 20.42 -14.63
N ASP A 580 -21.68 20.25 -15.92
CA ASP A 580 -20.53 19.52 -16.44
C ASP A 580 -19.35 20.48 -16.45
N VAL A 581 -18.20 19.97 -16.03
CA VAL A 581 -16.92 20.67 -15.98
C VAL A 581 -15.93 19.91 -16.83
N LYS A 582 -15.44 20.55 -17.89
CA LYS A 582 -14.46 19.95 -18.80
C LYS A 582 -13.16 20.72 -18.74
N LEU A 583 -12.06 20.03 -18.46
CA LEU A 583 -10.69 20.55 -18.49
C LEU A 583 -9.98 19.97 -19.70
N ASP A 584 -9.46 20.85 -20.57
CA ASP A 584 -8.69 20.51 -21.76
C ASP A 584 -7.29 21.12 -21.66
N TYR A 585 -6.25 20.35 -22.02
CA TYR A 585 -4.87 20.78 -22.04
C TYR A 585 -4.13 20.20 -23.25
N ASP A 586 -3.50 21.07 -24.03
CA ASP A 586 -2.56 20.67 -25.09
C ASP A 586 -1.14 20.67 -24.54
N PRO A 587 -0.45 19.51 -24.56
CA PRO A 587 0.85 19.36 -23.93
C PRO A 587 1.93 20.26 -24.49
N VAL A 588 2.78 20.76 -23.61
CA VAL A 588 4.04 21.43 -23.92
C VAL A 588 5.18 20.52 -23.48
N ALA A 589 5.90 19.95 -24.45
CA ALA A 589 6.85 18.85 -24.21
C ALA A 589 7.94 19.19 -23.19
N GLU A 590 8.39 20.44 -23.13
CA GLU A 590 9.44 20.90 -22.23
C GLU A 590 9.02 20.99 -20.76
N LEU A 591 7.71 20.86 -20.47
CA LEU A 591 7.21 20.87 -19.09
C LEU A 591 7.30 19.48 -18.43
N GLY A 592 7.48 18.42 -19.21
CA GLY A 592 7.63 17.04 -18.71
C GLY A 592 6.35 16.47 -18.09
N ASP A 593 6.56 15.47 -17.23
CA ASP A 593 5.47 14.75 -16.59
C ASP A 593 4.69 15.63 -15.58
N MET A 594 3.43 15.26 -15.39
CA MET A 594 2.49 16.02 -14.58
C MET A 594 2.04 15.14 -13.37
N PRO A 595 2.15 15.64 -12.13
CA PRO A 595 1.74 14.87 -10.95
C PRO A 595 0.25 14.57 -10.86
N GLU A 596 -0.62 15.47 -11.35
CA GLU A 596 -2.07 15.34 -11.30
C GLU A 596 -2.71 16.13 -12.45
N PHE A 597 -3.81 15.63 -13.02
CA PHE A 597 -4.62 16.37 -13.97
C PHE A 597 -6.09 16.39 -13.54
N GLY A 598 -6.56 17.53 -13.08
CA GLY A 598 -7.92 17.63 -12.55
C GLY A 598 -8.34 19.04 -12.17
N VAL A 599 -9.43 19.10 -11.42
CA VAL A 599 -10.06 20.35 -10.95
C VAL A 599 -10.21 20.28 -9.43
N MET A 600 -9.79 21.35 -8.77
CA MET A 600 -9.97 21.55 -7.34
C MET A 600 -11.00 22.62 -7.04
N LEU A 601 -11.91 22.35 -6.09
CA LEU A 601 -12.86 23.29 -5.56
C LEU A 601 -13.03 23.14 -4.05
N LYS A 602 -13.66 24.13 -3.40
CA LYS A 602 -13.88 24.12 -1.95
C LYS A 602 -15.35 24.27 -1.62
N MET A 603 -15.79 23.55 -0.61
CA MET A 603 -17.09 23.68 0.06
C MET A 603 -16.87 24.15 1.51
N ASP A 604 -17.91 24.58 2.22
CA ASP A 604 -17.80 24.86 3.65
C ASP A 604 -17.45 23.61 4.44
N ALA A 605 -16.78 23.78 5.59
CA ALA A 605 -16.32 22.68 6.45
C ALA A 605 -17.45 21.79 7.00
N ASP A 606 -18.70 22.29 7.02
CA ASP A 606 -19.88 21.53 7.43
C ASP A 606 -20.24 20.39 6.47
N TYR A 607 -19.71 20.41 5.24
CA TYR A 607 -19.87 19.35 4.25
C TYR A 607 -18.73 18.35 4.42
N ASP A 608 -18.77 17.57 5.48
CA ASP A 608 -17.72 16.63 5.88
C ASP A 608 -18.07 15.16 5.68
N GLN A 609 -19.34 14.83 5.36
CA GLN A 609 -19.80 13.48 5.10
C GLN A 609 -19.54 13.09 3.66
N VAL A 610 -18.84 11.97 3.44
CA VAL A 610 -18.47 11.48 2.12
C VAL A 610 -19.08 10.10 1.89
N ARG A 611 -19.82 9.93 0.80
CA ARG A 611 -20.30 8.64 0.31
C ARG A 611 -19.94 8.52 -1.16
N PHE A 612 -19.34 7.39 -1.56
CA PHE A 612 -18.92 7.21 -2.95
C PHE A 612 -19.17 5.81 -3.49
N TYR A 613 -19.33 5.70 -4.79
CA TYR A 613 -19.32 4.45 -5.55
C TYR A 613 -18.07 4.45 -6.43
N GLY A 614 -17.12 3.64 -6.04
CA GLY A 614 -15.78 3.55 -6.62
C GLY A 614 -14.98 2.43 -5.99
N TYR A 615 -13.68 2.38 -6.27
CA TYR A 615 -12.79 1.42 -5.62
C TYR A 615 -12.43 1.87 -4.21
N GLY A 616 -12.58 0.95 -3.25
CA GLY A 616 -12.35 1.20 -1.82
C GLY A 616 -12.27 -0.10 -1.00
N PRO A 617 -12.44 -0.02 0.34
CA PRO A 617 -12.82 1.16 1.15
C PRO A 617 -11.71 2.19 1.36
N ASN A 618 -10.44 1.74 1.47
CA ASN A 618 -9.30 2.61 1.77
C ASN A 618 -8.83 3.37 0.52
N GLU A 619 -7.99 4.40 0.75
CA GLU A 619 -7.36 5.13 -0.35
C GLU A 619 -6.60 4.19 -1.27
N ASN A 620 -6.64 4.50 -2.54
CA ASN A 620 -5.97 3.75 -3.57
C ASN A 620 -5.55 4.66 -4.72
N TYR A 621 -4.55 4.22 -5.47
CA TYR A 621 -3.89 4.97 -6.54
C TYR A 621 -3.70 4.04 -7.74
N VAL A 622 -3.39 4.59 -8.88
CA VAL A 622 -3.29 3.82 -10.14
C VAL A 622 -2.34 2.63 -10.06
N ASP A 623 -1.27 2.72 -9.26
CA ASP A 623 -0.28 1.67 -9.02
C ASP A 623 -0.49 0.87 -7.70
N ARG A 624 -1.53 1.23 -6.91
CA ARG A 624 -1.87 0.59 -5.63
C ARG A 624 -3.38 0.48 -5.49
N ARG A 625 -4.00 -0.46 -6.19
CA ARG A 625 -5.47 -0.64 -6.19
C ARG A 625 -5.93 -2.09 -6.31
N GLU A 626 -5.02 -3.05 -6.39
CA GLU A 626 -5.40 -4.46 -6.55
C GLU A 626 -6.20 -4.97 -5.34
N GLY A 627 -5.88 -4.48 -4.14
CA GLY A 627 -6.61 -4.77 -2.92
C GLY A 627 -7.95 -4.04 -2.76
N ALA A 628 -8.28 -3.08 -3.63
CA ALA A 628 -9.53 -2.36 -3.61
C ALA A 628 -10.63 -3.10 -4.39
N ARG A 629 -11.88 -2.93 -3.98
CA ARG A 629 -13.05 -3.48 -4.69
C ARG A 629 -14.06 -2.39 -5.01
N LEU A 630 -14.78 -2.54 -6.11
CA LEU A 630 -15.85 -1.65 -6.51
C LEU A 630 -17.05 -1.83 -5.58
N GLY A 631 -17.50 -0.74 -4.95
CA GLY A 631 -18.63 -0.75 -4.03
C GLY A 631 -19.06 0.65 -3.61
N ILE A 632 -20.12 0.73 -2.80
CA ILE A 632 -20.52 1.96 -2.15
C ILE A 632 -19.94 2.01 -0.74
N PHE A 633 -19.17 3.06 -0.46
CA PHE A 633 -18.52 3.25 0.83
C PHE A 633 -18.89 4.60 1.43
N LYS A 634 -18.70 4.72 2.74
CA LYS A 634 -18.90 5.96 3.51
C LYS A 634 -17.67 6.25 4.34
N THR A 635 -17.34 7.52 4.47
CA THR A 635 -16.26 8.04 5.30
C THR A 635 -16.52 9.51 5.62
N THR A 636 -15.61 10.16 6.30
CA THR A 636 -15.61 11.60 6.51
C THR A 636 -14.35 12.23 5.95
N THR A 637 -14.36 13.53 5.71
CA THR A 637 -13.16 14.24 5.24
C THR A 637 -11.99 14.10 6.22
N ARG A 638 -12.27 13.99 7.54
CA ARG A 638 -11.25 13.77 8.58
C ARG A 638 -10.68 12.37 8.53
N GLU A 639 -11.51 11.35 8.38
CA GLU A 639 -11.08 9.95 8.27
C GLU A 639 -10.29 9.67 6.97
N ASN A 640 -10.47 10.52 5.96
CA ASN A 640 -9.68 10.47 4.73
C ASN A 640 -8.24 10.98 4.88
N VAL A 641 -7.93 11.67 5.98
CA VAL A 641 -6.55 12.07 6.28
C VAL A 641 -5.82 10.89 6.88
N SER A 642 -4.95 10.26 6.10
CA SER A 642 -4.11 9.15 6.57
C SER A 642 -3.07 9.63 7.57
N LYS A 643 -2.78 8.80 8.58
CA LYS A 643 -1.91 9.14 9.72
C LYS A 643 -0.41 8.97 9.40
N TYR A 644 0.03 9.31 8.19
CA TYR A 644 1.45 9.31 7.86
C TYR A 644 2.19 10.31 8.75
N LEU A 645 3.42 9.98 9.18
CA LEU A 645 4.16 10.82 10.16
C LEU A 645 4.34 12.26 9.67
N VAL A 646 4.62 12.42 8.38
CA VAL A 646 4.62 13.73 7.73
C VAL A 646 3.38 13.83 6.86
N PRO A 647 2.53 14.86 7.01
CA PRO A 647 1.38 15.08 6.15
C PRO A 647 1.78 15.14 4.68
N GLN A 648 1.09 14.40 3.86
CA GLN A 648 1.39 14.21 2.44
C GLN A 648 0.14 13.82 1.65
N GLU A 649 0.25 13.50 0.37
CA GLU A 649 -0.87 13.02 -0.43
C GLU A 649 -1.56 11.83 0.25
N CYS A 650 -2.89 11.92 0.36
CA CYS A 650 -3.72 10.87 0.95
C CYS A 650 -5.19 10.99 0.49
N GLY A 651 -5.98 10.00 0.84
CA GLY A 651 -7.45 10.05 0.70
C GLY A 651 -7.99 9.90 -0.70
N ASN A 652 -7.17 9.61 -1.72
CA ASN A 652 -7.62 9.39 -3.09
C ASN A 652 -8.41 8.09 -3.26
N ARG A 653 -9.38 8.07 -4.16
CA ARG A 653 -10.13 6.88 -4.60
C ARG A 653 -10.14 6.85 -6.12
N THR A 654 -9.80 5.69 -6.70
CA THR A 654 -9.81 5.50 -8.15
C THR A 654 -11.15 4.95 -8.63
N GLY A 655 -11.42 5.12 -9.91
CA GLY A 655 -12.59 4.54 -10.55
C GLY A 655 -13.92 4.97 -9.91
N VAL A 656 -14.02 6.20 -9.45
CA VAL A 656 -15.22 6.72 -8.83
C VAL A 656 -16.25 7.08 -9.92
N ARG A 657 -17.44 6.46 -9.83
CA ARG A 657 -18.58 6.73 -10.71
C ARG A 657 -19.36 7.92 -10.19
N TRP A 658 -19.52 7.99 -8.89
CA TRP A 658 -20.08 9.15 -8.21
C TRP A 658 -19.58 9.26 -6.78
N ALA A 659 -19.54 10.49 -6.27
CA ALA A 659 -19.30 10.81 -4.87
C ALA A 659 -20.27 11.88 -4.40
N GLU A 660 -20.80 11.74 -3.18
CA GLU A 660 -21.64 12.71 -2.49
C GLU A 660 -20.84 13.31 -1.34
N VAL A 661 -20.77 14.62 -1.29
CA VAL A 661 -20.16 15.37 -0.20
C VAL A 661 -21.24 16.24 0.43
N THR A 662 -21.63 15.90 1.65
CA THR A 662 -22.85 16.43 2.26
C THR A 662 -22.63 16.92 3.69
N ASP A 663 -23.58 17.76 4.16
CA ASP A 663 -23.72 18.05 5.59
C ASP A 663 -24.36 16.82 6.32
N TYR A 664 -24.45 16.91 7.64
CA TYR A 664 -25.07 15.85 8.46
C TYR A 664 -26.54 15.59 8.16
N ARG A 665 -27.21 16.48 7.38
CA ARG A 665 -28.60 16.33 6.92
C ARG A 665 -28.71 15.70 5.54
N GLY A 666 -27.56 15.36 4.92
CA GLY A 666 -27.51 14.77 3.57
C GLY A 666 -27.70 15.77 2.43
N ARG A 667 -27.53 17.08 2.68
CA ARG A 667 -27.57 18.13 1.66
C ARG A 667 -26.14 18.48 1.25
N GLY A 668 -25.92 18.65 -0.04
CA GLY A 668 -24.58 18.96 -0.53
C GLY A 668 -24.48 18.85 -2.04
N LEU A 669 -23.35 18.35 -2.51
CA LEU A 669 -23.08 18.10 -3.92
C LEU A 669 -22.87 16.62 -4.20
N ARG A 670 -23.43 16.15 -5.30
CA ARG A 670 -23.09 14.86 -5.91
C ARG A 670 -22.23 15.11 -7.14
N PHE A 671 -21.07 14.51 -7.16
CA PHE A 671 -20.11 14.49 -8.25
C PHE A 671 -20.29 13.20 -9.04
N THR A 672 -20.20 13.25 -10.37
CA THR A 672 -20.29 12.09 -11.25
C THR A 672 -19.21 12.16 -12.32
N GLY A 673 -18.63 11.01 -12.67
CA GLY A 673 -17.62 10.89 -13.72
C GLY A 673 -17.49 9.45 -14.22
N ASP A 674 -16.86 9.25 -15.36
CA ASP A 674 -16.64 7.92 -15.91
C ASP A 674 -15.33 7.33 -15.35
N GLY A 675 -15.39 6.86 -14.10
CA GLY A 675 -14.24 6.25 -13.44
C GLY A 675 -13.16 7.25 -13.02
N MET A 676 -13.55 8.48 -12.65
CA MET A 676 -12.62 9.53 -12.18
C MET A 676 -11.86 9.12 -10.92
N GLU A 677 -10.74 9.77 -10.67
CA GLU A 677 -10.13 9.81 -9.34
C GLU A 677 -10.78 10.94 -8.53
N PHE A 678 -10.98 10.68 -7.23
CA PHE A 678 -11.70 11.62 -6.37
C PHE A 678 -11.14 11.62 -4.96
N SER A 679 -10.96 12.82 -4.41
CA SER A 679 -10.67 12.99 -2.99
C SER A 679 -11.51 14.13 -2.38
N ALA A 680 -11.83 13.98 -1.10
CA ALA A 680 -12.46 15.00 -0.28
C ALA A 680 -11.74 15.06 1.06
N LEU A 681 -10.98 16.14 1.29
CA LEU A 681 -10.09 16.35 2.43
C LEU A 681 -10.36 17.69 3.09
N PRO A 682 -9.99 17.88 4.37
CA PRO A 682 -10.10 19.18 5.02
C PRO A 682 -8.94 20.13 4.68
N TYR A 683 -7.97 19.69 3.87
CA TYR A 683 -6.74 20.41 3.52
C TYR A 683 -6.50 20.40 2.02
N THR A 684 -5.89 21.47 1.52
CA THR A 684 -5.33 21.53 0.18
C THR A 684 -4.01 20.76 0.11
N PRO A 685 -3.55 20.34 -1.10
CA PRO A 685 -2.21 19.78 -1.26
C PRO A 685 -1.10 20.67 -0.67
N HIS A 686 -1.23 22.00 -0.79
CA HIS A 686 -0.25 22.95 -0.29
C HIS A 686 -0.23 23.07 1.24
N GLU A 687 -1.36 22.87 1.92
CA GLU A 687 -1.42 22.82 3.38
C GLU A 687 -0.79 21.53 3.91
N LEU A 688 -1.05 20.39 3.24
CA LEU A 688 -0.43 19.12 3.60
C LEU A 688 1.10 19.16 3.44
N GLU A 689 1.61 19.61 2.30
CA GLU A 689 3.05 19.62 2.02
C GLU A 689 3.87 20.62 2.84
N ASN A 690 3.23 21.60 3.47
CA ASN A 690 3.90 22.60 4.32
C ASN A 690 3.98 22.20 5.79
N ALA A 691 3.32 21.11 6.21
CA ALA A 691 3.36 20.60 7.56
C ALA A 691 4.37 19.46 7.69
N MET A 692 5.16 19.48 8.76
CA MET A 692 6.07 18.38 9.11
C MET A 692 5.43 17.44 10.14
N HIS A 693 4.38 17.89 10.83
CA HIS A 693 3.62 17.11 11.79
C HIS A 693 2.12 17.40 11.63
N ASP A 694 1.28 16.49 12.05
CA ASP A 694 -0.18 16.60 11.99
C ASP A 694 -0.72 17.83 12.75
N TYR A 695 -0.10 18.19 13.88
CA TYR A 695 -0.47 19.36 14.69
C TYR A 695 -0.06 20.72 14.09
N GLU A 696 0.70 20.72 13.02
CA GLU A 696 1.06 21.93 12.25
C GLU A 696 0.02 22.26 11.17
N LEU A 697 -0.86 21.30 10.86
CA LEU A 697 -1.96 21.55 9.93
C LEU A 697 -2.90 22.64 10.46
N PRO A 698 -3.42 23.53 9.60
CA PRO A 698 -4.28 24.60 10.03
C PRO A 698 -5.62 24.08 10.59
N PRO A 699 -6.34 24.88 11.38
CA PRO A 699 -7.73 24.58 11.73
C PRO A 699 -8.57 24.36 10.46
N ILE A 700 -9.50 23.42 10.52
CA ILE A 700 -10.34 23.06 9.36
C ILE A 700 -11.31 24.20 9.05
N HIS A 701 -11.21 24.78 7.85
CA HIS A 701 -12.03 25.90 7.39
C HIS A 701 -12.95 25.57 6.23
N TYR A 702 -12.71 24.44 5.56
CA TYR A 702 -13.40 24.00 4.37
C TYR A 702 -13.25 22.51 4.12
N THR A 703 -13.99 22.00 3.18
CA THR A 703 -13.77 20.72 2.51
C THR A 703 -13.21 20.98 1.12
N VAL A 704 -12.07 20.41 0.82
CA VAL A 704 -11.38 20.47 -0.47
C VAL A 704 -11.78 19.26 -1.29
N ILE A 705 -12.33 19.49 -2.45
CA ILE A 705 -12.68 18.46 -3.43
C ILE A 705 -11.66 18.51 -4.56
N ARG A 706 -11.09 17.36 -4.90
CA ARG A 706 -10.32 17.16 -6.13
C ARG A 706 -11.02 16.09 -6.96
N ALA A 707 -11.41 16.45 -8.17
CA ALA A 707 -11.92 15.53 -9.18
C ALA A 707 -10.91 15.48 -10.32
N ASN A 708 -10.32 14.32 -10.56
CA ASN A 708 -9.17 14.17 -11.43
C ASN A 708 -9.40 13.12 -12.51
N LEU A 709 -8.77 13.31 -13.65
CA LEU A 709 -8.57 12.25 -14.62
C LEU A 709 -7.71 11.14 -13.99
N GLN A 710 -6.56 11.54 -13.47
CA GLN A 710 -5.59 10.66 -12.84
C GLN A 710 -4.55 11.47 -12.06
N GLN A 711 -3.97 10.84 -11.04
CA GLN A 711 -2.68 11.19 -10.46
C GLN A 711 -1.62 10.21 -10.95
N MET A 712 -0.33 10.63 -10.97
CA MET A 712 0.76 9.67 -11.10
C MET A 712 0.77 8.69 -9.91
N GLY A 713 1.29 7.48 -10.11
CA GLY A 713 1.40 6.47 -9.06
C GLY A 713 2.19 6.97 -7.85
N VAL A 714 2.03 6.30 -6.70
CA VAL A 714 2.72 6.66 -5.45
C VAL A 714 4.13 6.10 -5.36
N ALA A 715 4.56 5.28 -6.31
CA ALA A 715 5.83 4.57 -6.36
C ALA A 715 6.01 3.57 -5.19
N GLY A 716 7.19 3.02 -5.02
CA GLY A 716 7.39 2.10 -3.93
C GLY A 716 8.55 1.13 -4.01
N ASP A 717 9.40 1.16 -5.03
CA ASP A 717 10.58 0.30 -5.03
C ASP A 717 11.52 0.70 -3.89
N ASP A 718 11.87 1.98 -3.79
CA ASP A 718 12.56 2.60 -2.65
C ASP A 718 12.06 4.03 -2.38
N SER A 719 12.56 4.68 -1.32
CA SER A 719 12.21 6.06 -0.97
C SER A 719 13.40 7.04 -1.05
N TRP A 720 14.47 6.70 -1.80
CA TRP A 720 15.69 7.51 -1.93
C TRP A 720 16.18 7.69 -3.36
N GLY A 721 15.38 7.34 -4.38
CA GLY A 721 15.75 7.54 -5.78
C GLY A 721 14.82 6.94 -6.80
N ALA A 722 14.10 5.88 -6.46
CA ALA A 722 13.14 5.24 -7.35
C ALA A 722 12.01 6.19 -7.72
N GLN A 723 11.76 6.31 -9.01
CA GLN A 723 10.65 7.11 -9.56
C GLN A 723 9.42 6.22 -9.74
N THR A 724 8.26 6.86 -9.87
CA THR A 724 7.06 6.18 -10.34
C THR A 724 7.34 5.49 -11.68
N HIS A 725 6.93 4.24 -11.83
CA HIS A 725 7.07 3.49 -13.08
C HIS A 725 6.31 4.16 -14.23
N GLU A 726 6.86 4.10 -15.44
CA GLU A 726 6.33 4.79 -16.61
C GLU A 726 4.86 4.46 -16.90
N GLU A 727 4.44 3.21 -16.64
CA GLU A 727 3.07 2.74 -16.85
C GLU A 727 2.04 3.43 -15.95
N TYR A 728 2.51 4.07 -14.87
CA TYR A 728 1.67 4.77 -13.89
C TYR A 728 1.83 6.29 -13.92
N LEU A 729 2.52 6.82 -14.94
CA LEU A 729 2.56 8.25 -15.23
C LEU A 729 1.33 8.68 -16.04
N LEU A 730 1.04 9.96 -16.06
CA LEU A 730 0.09 10.54 -16.99
C LEU A 730 0.72 10.64 -18.38
N ASP A 731 -0.03 10.31 -19.43
CA ASP A 731 0.46 10.46 -20.82
C ASP A 731 0.43 11.93 -21.25
N THR A 732 1.48 12.68 -20.87
CA THR A 732 1.65 14.09 -21.22
C THR A 732 2.18 14.31 -22.66
N SER A 733 2.23 13.27 -23.48
CA SER A 733 2.61 13.39 -24.91
C SER A 733 1.41 13.71 -25.82
N LYS A 734 0.17 13.62 -25.31
CA LYS A 734 -1.09 13.76 -26.05
C LYS A 734 -1.99 14.80 -25.42
N HIS A 735 -2.92 15.31 -26.25
CA HIS A 735 -4.02 16.13 -25.73
C HIS A 735 -4.72 15.42 -24.56
N MET A 736 -4.86 16.13 -23.45
CA MET A 736 -5.52 15.65 -22.23
C MET A 736 -6.88 16.34 -22.10
N SER A 737 -7.92 15.54 -21.90
CA SER A 737 -9.29 16.02 -21.71
C SER A 737 -9.95 15.23 -20.57
N PHE A 738 -10.55 15.95 -19.63
CA PHE A 738 -11.25 15.36 -18.50
C PHE A 738 -12.58 16.04 -18.29
N THR A 739 -13.64 15.25 -18.11
CA THR A 739 -14.99 15.75 -17.83
C THR A 739 -15.57 15.06 -16.61
N PHE A 740 -16.08 15.83 -15.69
CA PHE A 740 -16.93 15.39 -14.60
C PHE A 740 -18.12 16.32 -14.45
N SER A 741 -19.12 15.90 -13.71
CA SER A 741 -20.30 16.71 -13.43
C SER A 741 -20.51 16.86 -11.94
N PHE A 742 -21.18 17.91 -11.52
CA PHE A 742 -21.74 18.02 -10.18
C PHE A 742 -23.16 18.59 -10.17
N LYS A 743 -23.91 18.24 -9.14
CA LYS A 743 -25.29 18.71 -8.93
C LYS A 743 -25.60 18.79 -7.44
N GLY A 744 -26.39 19.77 -7.04
CA GLY A 744 -26.94 19.86 -5.69
C GLY A 744 -27.91 18.71 -5.36
N ILE A 745 -27.86 18.24 -4.13
CA ILE A 745 -28.71 17.19 -3.56
C ILE A 745 -29.29 17.61 -2.22
#